data_7d348f2158922ffbd8d733c45952e8e6
#
_entry.id   7d348f2158922ffbd8d733c45952e8e6
#
_cell.length_a   1.000
_cell.length_b   1.000
_cell.length_c   1.000
_cell.angle_alpha   90.00
_cell.angle_beta   90.00
_cell.angle_gamma   90.00
#
_symmetry.space_group_name_H-M   'P 1'
#
loop_
_entity.id
_entity.type
_entity.pdbx_description
1 polymer ?
#
loop_
_entity_poly.entity_id
_entity_poly.type
_entity_poly.pdbx_seq_one_letter_code
_entity_poly.pdbx_strand_id
1 'polypeptide(L)'
;MDEQALLGLNPNADARYRQRAMAYFEQLKESQDAWEVCADALAKGIYNDDHVKFFLFQVLEHQIKYRHDALSGPQQQLIRETLMKWLQGQLMNSQPEKPFIRNKAAQVFALTFVMEYLTLWPKFFFDILSLVGLNPNGVDVYLRTLMAIDAEVVDRDTLHSTEDTRRNTLIKDTMREQCIPNLVESWFQILQAYQQTQPEITCQCLEVVGSYVSWIDLNLIANDRFVNLLLSQMSVEELREEACDCLFEIVNKGMDPVDKTKLVESLCQVLQSAGFFHVEQEEDVDFLAKFSRLVNGMGQSLVLSWTKLVKAGDVKAANDTLQALEGKVPLLLQLLVHADDDISANIVAFCYDYLHVLKQAIMLAIMKKLTYDDEYNFDNEVSSCSENKSPFLPPTREYIRLTPELLDNLGHPWPTGLRSLSGNRRVAGSNPDRSWQTASFMEVEVAVRLVYMLGEALPASHGAHFTGDATKASVLQEMMRTLVSCGVSGYQHTSVSLEFFETVVRYEKFFLVEPHHIPLVLVAFLDQRGLRHGSPKVRSRVAYLFSRFVKTLHKHMNAFIEDILRQIQDLLELSPPENGFPALLTSDDQLFMFETAGILIVHGDGPAERKQGLMRSLLGPLMEAFGLLLDKLSRETEAERQAALGDCLSHAVGFASRTSKAFSNKQTVKHCGCTQVYRDCLQAFLPALGCPVQRGPLRSAVRSFLHRMIICLEEEVLPFVPAASEHMLKDCEAKDLQEFIPLISQITAKFKVQVSPFLQQVFMPLVVAIFEILGRPAEENDQTAALEKQMLRRSYFTFIQTIASSGMNEVMANQGAENIEKVLFTIIQGAVDFPDPIAQKTCFIVLSRLVELWGGEGGMVGFPDFIYKHIVPACFLAPLKPTFDLTDAQTILTLSECALTLKMIYNKRGPEFIQFLQQDYLPSLQVAPEITQELCQVLQQPDVKVFKNYIKVSANPLLI
;
A
#
# COMPACT_ATOMS: atom_id res chain seq x y z
N MET A 1 -25.24 -33.76 -19.30
CA MET A 1 -24.68 -32.39 -19.42
C MET A 1 -24.51 -32.03 -20.89
N ASP A 2 -24.54 -30.74 -21.25
CA ASP A 2 -24.38 -30.28 -22.65
C ASP A 2 -22.93 -30.55 -23.14
N GLU A 3 -22.76 -31.45 -24.11
CA GLU A 3 -21.45 -31.84 -24.64
C GLU A 3 -20.72 -30.66 -25.33
N GLN A 4 -21.47 -29.73 -25.91
CA GLN A 4 -20.88 -28.54 -26.56
C GLN A 4 -20.36 -27.52 -25.54
N ALA A 5 -21.03 -27.40 -24.39
CA ALA A 5 -20.54 -26.58 -23.30
C ALA A 5 -19.25 -27.16 -22.68
N LEU A 6 -19.16 -28.49 -22.56
CA LEU A 6 -17.96 -29.16 -22.05
C LEU A 6 -16.73 -28.94 -22.94
N LEU A 7 -16.92 -28.91 -24.28
CA LEU A 7 -15.80 -28.58 -25.22
C LEU A 7 -15.26 -27.18 -25.02
N GLY A 8 -16.08 -26.25 -24.54
CA GLY A 8 -15.68 -24.87 -24.25
C GLY A 8 -14.76 -24.69 -23.05
N LEU A 9 -14.61 -25.70 -22.19
CA LEU A 9 -13.69 -25.67 -21.04
C LEU A 9 -12.23 -25.89 -21.41
N ASN A 10 -11.95 -26.38 -22.61
CA ASN A 10 -10.60 -26.52 -23.10
C ASN A 10 -9.95 -25.13 -23.19
N PRO A 11 -8.73 -24.91 -22.62
CA PRO A 11 -8.01 -23.62 -22.68
C PRO A 11 -7.77 -23.11 -24.11
N ASN A 12 -7.72 -24.01 -25.10
CA ASN A 12 -7.53 -23.71 -26.52
C ASN A 12 -8.84 -23.55 -27.29
N ALA A 13 -10.01 -23.62 -26.63
CA ALA A 13 -11.31 -23.44 -27.30
C ALA A 13 -11.53 -21.99 -27.73
N ASP A 14 -12.27 -21.79 -28.82
CA ASP A 14 -12.70 -20.47 -29.30
C ASP A 14 -13.45 -19.72 -28.19
N ALA A 15 -13.28 -18.40 -28.15
CA ALA A 15 -13.92 -17.51 -27.16
C ALA A 15 -15.44 -17.71 -27.04
N ARG A 16 -16.13 -18.00 -28.14
CA ARG A 16 -17.58 -18.29 -28.14
C ARG A 16 -17.93 -19.57 -27.38
N TYR A 17 -17.14 -20.62 -27.55
CA TYR A 17 -17.35 -21.87 -26.82
C TYR A 17 -17.04 -21.72 -25.33
N ARG A 18 -16.00 -20.96 -24.99
CA ARG A 18 -15.68 -20.66 -23.58
C ARG A 18 -16.78 -19.89 -22.89
N GLN A 19 -17.32 -18.85 -23.54
CA GLN A 19 -18.43 -18.05 -23.03
C GLN A 19 -19.69 -18.90 -22.82
N ARG A 20 -20.01 -19.78 -23.78
CA ARG A 20 -21.14 -20.72 -23.65
C ARG A 20 -20.94 -21.71 -22.50
N ALA A 21 -19.72 -22.22 -22.31
CA ALA A 21 -19.40 -23.11 -21.20
C ALA A 21 -19.57 -22.40 -19.84
N MET A 22 -19.07 -21.19 -19.72
CA MET A 22 -19.25 -20.39 -18.48
C MET A 22 -20.73 -20.12 -18.18
N ALA A 23 -21.49 -19.67 -19.18
CA ALA A 23 -22.93 -19.44 -19.03
C ALA A 23 -23.69 -20.72 -18.61
N TYR A 24 -23.35 -21.85 -19.19
CA TYR A 24 -23.95 -23.14 -18.84
C TYR A 24 -23.66 -23.54 -17.39
N PHE A 25 -22.39 -23.37 -16.94
CA PHE A 25 -22.02 -23.69 -15.56
C PHE A 25 -22.61 -22.72 -14.55
N GLU A 26 -22.77 -21.44 -14.89
CA GLU A 26 -23.50 -20.50 -14.04
C GLU A 26 -24.98 -20.89 -13.93
N GLN A 27 -25.62 -21.31 -15.02
CA GLN A 27 -26.98 -21.86 -14.96
C GLN A 27 -27.08 -23.13 -14.10
N LEU A 28 -26.08 -24.02 -14.16
CA LEU A 28 -26.04 -25.20 -13.28
C LEU A 28 -25.91 -24.83 -11.81
N LYS A 29 -25.12 -23.81 -11.49
CA LYS A 29 -24.98 -23.29 -10.11
C LYS A 29 -26.32 -22.71 -9.58
N GLU A 30 -27.05 -22.00 -10.43
CA GLU A 30 -28.31 -21.35 -10.05
C GLU A 30 -29.51 -22.31 -10.05
N SER A 31 -29.41 -23.43 -10.71
CA SER A 31 -30.48 -24.44 -10.76
C SER A 31 -30.71 -25.10 -9.42
N GLN A 32 -31.99 -25.40 -9.10
CA GLN A 32 -32.37 -26.09 -7.86
C GLN A 32 -31.94 -27.56 -7.84
N ASP A 33 -31.96 -28.27 -8.98
CA ASP A 33 -31.76 -29.72 -9.07
C ASP A 33 -30.58 -30.14 -9.96
N ALA A 34 -30.05 -29.24 -10.81
CA ALA A 34 -29.00 -29.63 -11.77
C ALA A 34 -27.65 -29.96 -11.08
N TRP A 35 -27.41 -29.49 -9.89
CA TRP A 35 -26.23 -29.85 -9.11
C TRP A 35 -26.18 -31.35 -8.75
N GLU A 36 -27.35 -32.01 -8.64
CA GLU A 36 -27.43 -33.46 -8.39
C GLU A 36 -26.82 -34.27 -9.55
N VAL A 37 -26.99 -33.78 -10.79
CA VAL A 37 -26.36 -34.38 -11.99
C VAL A 37 -24.85 -34.24 -11.91
N CYS A 38 -24.35 -33.11 -11.41
CA CYS A 38 -22.90 -32.87 -11.19
C CYS A 38 -22.36 -33.81 -10.11
N ALA A 39 -23.12 -33.99 -9.02
CA ALA A 39 -22.77 -34.90 -7.94
C ALA A 39 -22.68 -36.34 -8.44
N ASP A 40 -23.69 -36.80 -9.19
CA ASP A 40 -23.71 -38.15 -9.77
C ASP A 40 -22.56 -38.39 -10.75
N ALA A 41 -22.23 -37.38 -11.55
CA ALA A 41 -21.11 -37.44 -12.50
C ALA A 41 -19.76 -37.54 -11.79
N LEU A 42 -19.54 -36.80 -10.69
CA LEU A 42 -18.35 -36.92 -9.86
C LEU A 42 -18.25 -38.28 -9.16
N ALA A 43 -19.35 -38.74 -8.54
CA ALA A 43 -19.42 -40.02 -7.82
C ALA A 43 -19.10 -41.21 -8.73
N LYS A 44 -19.49 -41.14 -10.00
CA LYS A 44 -19.29 -42.21 -11.00
C LYS A 44 -18.01 -42.04 -11.82
N GLY A 45 -17.29 -40.92 -11.70
CA GLY A 45 -16.10 -40.62 -12.49
C GLY A 45 -16.38 -40.58 -14.00
N ILE A 46 -17.52 -40.00 -14.44
CA ILE A 46 -17.98 -40.05 -15.84
C ILE A 46 -17.03 -39.26 -16.75
N TYR A 47 -16.44 -38.17 -16.27
CA TYR A 47 -15.59 -37.30 -17.07
C TYR A 47 -14.12 -37.42 -16.66
N ASN A 48 -13.24 -37.57 -17.65
CA ASN A 48 -11.79 -37.63 -17.45
C ASN A 48 -11.10 -36.27 -17.61
N ASP A 49 -11.79 -35.28 -18.21
CA ASP A 49 -11.23 -33.94 -18.37
C ASP A 49 -11.14 -33.21 -17.02
N ASP A 50 -9.95 -32.67 -16.77
CA ASP A 50 -9.63 -32.03 -15.48
C ASP A 50 -10.44 -30.75 -15.23
N HIS A 51 -10.67 -29.96 -16.28
CA HIS A 51 -11.44 -28.72 -16.18
C HIS A 51 -12.92 -29.02 -15.93
N VAL A 52 -13.45 -30.07 -16.54
CA VAL A 52 -14.83 -30.52 -16.24
C VAL A 52 -14.94 -30.93 -14.79
N LYS A 53 -14.03 -31.76 -14.28
CA LYS A 53 -14.05 -32.17 -12.84
C LYS A 53 -13.99 -30.96 -11.92
N PHE A 54 -13.12 -29.98 -12.22
CA PHE A 54 -13.01 -28.76 -11.43
C PHE A 54 -14.32 -27.98 -11.37
N PHE A 55 -14.99 -27.82 -12.53
CA PHE A 55 -16.30 -27.15 -12.56
C PHE A 55 -17.40 -27.92 -11.85
N LEU A 56 -17.39 -29.23 -11.90
CA LEU A 56 -18.33 -30.03 -11.12
C LEU A 56 -18.20 -29.78 -9.61
N PHE A 57 -16.97 -29.70 -9.13
CA PHE A 57 -16.70 -29.31 -7.74
C PHE A 57 -17.11 -27.86 -7.45
N GLN A 58 -16.94 -26.93 -8.38
CA GLN A 58 -17.42 -25.55 -8.19
C GLN A 58 -18.95 -25.47 -8.06
N VAL A 59 -19.69 -26.28 -8.81
CA VAL A 59 -21.15 -26.33 -8.65
C VAL A 59 -21.53 -26.87 -7.27
N LEU A 60 -20.87 -27.93 -6.79
CA LEU A 60 -21.09 -28.44 -5.43
C LEU A 60 -20.70 -27.41 -4.35
N GLU A 61 -19.56 -26.76 -4.52
CA GLU A 61 -19.14 -25.69 -3.61
C GLU A 61 -20.19 -24.59 -3.49
N HIS A 62 -20.69 -24.11 -4.62
CA HIS A 62 -21.73 -23.09 -4.64
C HIS A 62 -22.99 -23.54 -3.89
N GLN A 63 -23.41 -24.77 -4.11
CA GLN A 63 -24.59 -25.36 -3.44
C GLN A 63 -24.38 -25.44 -1.92
N ILE A 64 -23.22 -25.89 -1.47
CA ILE A 64 -22.90 -26.01 -0.04
C ILE A 64 -22.78 -24.64 0.61
N LYS A 65 -22.10 -23.69 -0.04
CA LYS A 65 -21.82 -22.39 0.53
C LYS A 65 -23.04 -21.48 0.65
N TYR A 66 -23.97 -21.54 -0.31
CA TYR A 66 -25.06 -20.57 -0.41
C TYR A 66 -26.45 -21.15 -0.20
N ARG A 67 -26.62 -22.47 -0.29
CA ARG A 67 -27.94 -23.11 -0.27
C ARG A 67 -28.04 -24.35 0.61
N HIS A 68 -27.03 -24.66 1.42
CA HIS A 68 -27.00 -25.87 2.24
C HIS A 68 -28.21 -26.00 3.18
N ASP A 69 -28.61 -24.90 3.80
CA ASP A 69 -29.74 -24.90 4.76
C ASP A 69 -31.10 -25.13 4.08
N ALA A 70 -31.19 -24.93 2.77
CA ALA A 70 -32.39 -25.17 1.99
C ALA A 70 -32.47 -26.63 1.46
N LEU A 71 -31.40 -27.43 1.61
CA LEU A 71 -31.35 -28.80 1.15
C LEU A 71 -32.16 -29.73 2.04
N SER A 72 -32.87 -30.68 1.43
CA SER A 72 -33.51 -31.77 2.13
C SER A 72 -32.46 -32.76 2.68
N GLY A 73 -32.82 -33.52 3.74
CA GLY A 73 -31.94 -34.55 4.33
C GLY A 73 -31.35 -35.53 3.30
N PRO A 74 -32.15 -36.09 2.37
CA PRO A 74 -31.63 -36.93 1.28
C PRO A 74 -30.61 -36.22 0.36
N GLN A 75 -30.78 -34.94 0.10
CA GLN A 75 -29.84 -34.14 -0.73
C GLN A 75 -28.53 -33.89 0.02
N GLN A 76 -28.57 -33.56 1.30
CA GLN A 76 -27.38 -33.45 2.13
C GLN A 76 -26.62 -34.77 2.21
N GLN A 77 -27.32 -35.90 2.32
CA GLN A 77 -26.73 -37.23 2.27
C GLN A 77 -26.09 -37.51 0.90
N LEU A 78 -26.69 -37.11 -0.20
CA LEU A 78 -26.14 -37.26 -1.54
C LEU A 78 -24.77 -36.57 -1.66
N ILE A 79 -24.60 -35.35 -1.11
CA ILE A 79 -23.33 -34.62 -1.10
C ILE A 79 -22.27 -35.49 -0.38
N ARG A 80 -22.54 -35.98 0.83
CA ARG A 80 -21.62 -36.84 1.61
C ARG A 80 -21.23 -38.09 0.84
N GLU A 81 -22.22 -38.79 0.28
CA GLU A 81 -21.97 -39.99 -0.51
C GLU A 81 -21.16 -39.72 -1.77
N THR A 82 -21.41 -38.59 -2.44
CA THR A 82 -20.64 -38.18 -3.61
C THR A 82 -19.17 -37.98 -3.24
N LEU A 83 -18.88 -37.22 -2.19
CA LEU A 83 -17.53 -36.96 -1.74
C LEU A 83 -16.79 -38.25 -1.34
N MET A 84 -17.46 -39.12 -0.57
CA MET A 84 -16.87 -40.40 -0.13
C MET A 84 -16.64 -41.36 -1.31
N LYS A 85 -17.55 -41.45 -2.29
CA LYS A 85 -17.37 -42.26 -3.51
C LYS A 85 -16.26 -41.71 -4.39
N TRP A 86 -16.18 -40.39 -4.53
CA TRP A 86 -15.06 -39.77 -5.25
C TRP A 86 -13.74 -40.09 -4.58
N LEU A 87 -13.63 -39.91 -3.25
CA LEU A 87 -12.44 -40.27 -2.47
C LEU A 87 -12.09 -41.76 -2.66
N GLN A 88 -13.05 -42.65 -2.58
CA GLN A 88 -12.84 -44.08 -2.83
C GLN A 88 -12.30 -44.35 -4.24
N GLY A 89 -12.76 -43.61 -5.25
CA GLY A 89 -12.24 -43.69 -6.59
C GLY A 89 -10.74 -43.28 -6.67
N GLN A 90 -10.33 -42.30 -5.87
CA GLN A 90 -8.89 -41.88 -5.83
C GLN A 90 -8.00 -43.00 -5.27
N LEU A 91 -8.49 -43.82 -4.35
CA LEU A 91 -7.70 -44.93 -3.81
C LEU A 91 -7.39 -46.04 -4.84
N MET A 92 -8.22 -46.14 -5.85
CA MET A 92 -8.09 -47.12 -6.94
C MET A 92 -7.27 -46.63 -8.12
N ASN A 93 -7.03 -45.30 -8.21
CA ASN A 93 -6.31 -44.71 -9.30
C ASN A 93 -4.79 -44.96 -9.17
N SER A 94 -4.16 -45.39 -10.25
CA SER A 94 -2.71 -45.59 -10.32
C SER A 94 -1.92 -44.28 -10.35
N GLN A 95 -2.55 -43.18 -10.76
CA GLN A 95 -1.97 -41.83 -10.76
C GLN A 95 -2.91 -40.88 -10.03
N PRO A 96 -2.37 -39.96 -9.21
CA PRO A 96 -3.19 -38.95 -8.52
C PRO A 96 -3.79 -37.97 -9.51
N GLU A 97 -4.94 -37.41 -9.17
CA GLU A 97 -5.51 -36.24 -9.85
C GLU A 97 -4.57 -35.04 -9.77
N LYS A 98 -4.71 -34.10 -10.69
CA LYS A 98 -3.91 -32.86 -10.65
C LYS A 98 -4.11 -32.08 -9.36
N PRO A 99 -3.06 -31.36 -8.86
CA PRO A 99 -3.11 -30.67 -7.57
C PRO A 99 -4.31 -29.72 -7.42
N PHE A 100 -4.65 -28.96 -8.49
CA PHE A 100 -5.78 -28.02 -8.42
C PHE A 100 -7.15 -28.70 -8.24
N ILE A 101 -7.32 -29.93 -8.75
CA ILE A 101 -8.54 -30.72 -8.53
C ILE A 101 -8.59 -31.23 -7.09
N ARG A 102 -7.47 -31.78 -6.60
CA ARG A 102 -7.36 -32.26 -5.22
C ARG A 102 -7.59 -31.13 -4.22
N ASN A 103 -7.03 -29.94 -4.47
CA ASN A 103 -7.28 -28.75 -3.64
C ASN A 103 -8.75 -28.34 -3.67
N LYS A 104 -9.39 -28.37 -4.84
CA LYS A 104 -10.81 -28.03 -4.96
C LYS A 104 -11.71 -29.04 -4.28
N ALA A 105 -11.42 -30.31 -4.39
CA ALA A 105 -12.11 -31.36 -3.66
C ALA A 105 -11.96 -31.19 -2.13
N ALA A 106 -10.73 -30.96 -1.66
CA ALA A 106 -10.44 -30.69 -0.26
C ALA A 106 -11.21 -29.48 0.29
N GLN A 107 -11.33 -28.41 -0.49
CA GLN A 107 -12.13 -27.23 -0.14
C GLN A 107 -13.61 -27.61 0.01
N VAL A 108 -14.17 -28.42 -0.91
CA VAL A 108 -15.57 -28.87 -0.83
C VAL A 108 -15.80 -29.78 0.38
N PHE A 109 -14.84 -30.67 0.72
CA PHE A 109 -14.87 -31.44 1.96
C PHE A 109 -14.87 -30.54 3.19
N ALA A 110 -14.01 -29.53 3.23
CA ALA A 110 -13.93 -28.58 4.35
C ALA A 110 -15.20 -27.77 4.52
N LEU A 111 -15.79 -27.27 3.44
CA LEU A 111 -17.08 -26.57 3.50
C LEU A 111 -18.21 -27.47 4.00
N THR A 112 -18.27 -28.71 3.52
CA THR A 112 -19.25 -29.70 4.02
C THR A 112 -19.02 -29.97 5.51
N PHE A 113 -17.77 -30.14 5.94
CA PHE A 113 -17.41 -30.28 7.33
C PHE A 113 -17.90 -29.09 8.18
N VAL A 114 -17.65 -27.86 7.78
CA VAL A 114 -18.08 -26.67 8.53
C VAL A 114 -19.60 -26.60 8.70
N MET A 115 -20.35 -27.03 7.69
CA MET A 115 -21.82 -27.01 7.73
C MET A 115 -22.41 -28.21 8.50
N GLU A 116 -21.79 -29.37 8.49
CA GLU A 116 -22.42 -30.62 8.92
C GLU A 116 -21.79 -31.31 10.16
N TYR A 117 -20.55 -30.96 10.52
CA TYR A 117 -19.78 -31.66 11.56
C TYR A 117 -20.49 -31.69 12.92
N LEU A 118 -21.11 -30.58 13.32
CA LEU A 118 -21.77 -30.50 14.64
C LEU A 118 -23.11 -31.24 14.71
N THR A 119 -23.72 -31.59 13.59
CA THR A 119 -25.10 -32.11 13.56
C THR A 119 -25.28 -33.34 12.69
N LEU A 120 -24.92 -33.26 11.42
CA LEU A 120 -25.27 -34.26 10.42
C LEU A 120 -24.16 -35.29 10.15
N TRP A 121 -22.89 -34.87 10.34
CA TRP A 121 -21.71 -35.73 10.07
C TRP A 121 -20.67 -35.69 11.19
N PRO A 122 -21.01 -36.05 12.44
CA PRO A 122 -20.07 -36.02 13.57
C PRO A 122 -18.93 -37.04 13.43
N LYS A 123 -19.07 -38.04 12.59
CA LYS A 123 -18.04 -39.07 12.32
C LYS A 123 -17.14 -38.73 11.12
N PHE A 124 -17.13 -37.48 10.64
CA PHE A 124 -16.42 -37.03 9.43
C PHE A 124 -14.98 -37.58 9.36
N PHE A 125 -14.17 -37.33 10.37
CA PHE A 125 -12.76 -37.76 10.36
C PHE A 125 -12.62 -39.29 10.48
N PHE A 126 -13.49 -39.95 11.27
CA PHE A 126 -13.47 -41.40 11.40
C PHE A 126 -13.80 -42.06 10.06
N ASP A 127 -14.81 -41.59 9.35
CA ASP A 127 -15.23 -42.12 8.06
C ASP A 127 -14.12 -41.94 7.00
N ILE A 128 -13.48 -40.78 6.95
CA ILE A 128 -12.36 -40.53 6.03
C ILE A 128 -11.15 -41.41 6.37
N LEU A 129 -10.70 -41.44 7.64
CA LEU A 129 -9.54 -42.21 8.05
C LEU A 129 -9.74 -43.70 7.87
N SER A 130 -10.96 -44.22 8.15
CA SER A 130 -11.28 -45.64 7.94
C SER A 130 -11.23 -46.05 6.46
N LEU A 131 -11.54 -45.12 5.56
CA LEU A 131 -11.48 -45.36 4.12
C LEU A 131 -10.06 -45.23 3.57
N VAL A 132 -9.35 -44.16 3.97
CA VAL A 132 -8.05 -43.78 3.43
C VAL A 132 -6.92 -44.71 3.88
N GLY A 133 -6.89 -45.05 5.17
CA GLY A 133 -5.79 -45.81 5.76
C GLY A 133 -4.44 -45.19 5.50
N LEU A 134 -3.52 -45.96 4.91
CA LEU A 134 -2.21 -45.49 4.46
C LEU A 134 -2.08 -45.52 2.91
N ASN A 135 -3.15 -45.28 2.19
CA ASN A 135 -3.07 -45.12 0.74
C ASN A 135 -2.54 -43.71 0.39
N PRO A 136 -1.47 -43.58 -0.43
CA PRO A 136 -0.84 -42.27 -0.69
C PRO A 136 -1.79 -41.22 -1.26
N ASN A 137 -2.61 -41.60 -2.26
CA ASN A 137 -3.55 -40.65 -2.89
C ASN A 137 -4.65 -40.21 -1.92
N GLY A 138 -5.11 -41.14 -1.06
CA GLY A 138 -6.10 -40.83 -0.04
C GLY A 138 -5.52 -39.94 1.07
N VAL A 139 -4.30 -40.23 1.52
CA VAL A 139 -3.58 -39.41 2.52
C VAL A 139 -3.35 -38.00 2.03
N ASP A 140 -2.94 -37.80 0.76
CA ASP A 140 -2.80 -36.47 0.18
C ASP A 140 -4.12 -35.69 0.24
N VAL A 141 -5.24 -36.29 -0.15
CA VAL A 141 -6.56 -35.61 -0.08
C VAL A 141 -6.96 -35.33 1.36
N TYR A 142 -6.68 -36.24 2.27
CA TYR A 142 -6.96 -36.07 3.71
C TYR A 142 -6.18 -34.89 4.30
N LEU A 143 -4.86 -34.79 4.02
CA LEU A 143 -4.04 -33.70 4.52
C LEU A 143 -4.46 -32.34 3.93
N ARG A 144 -4.76 -32.28 2.62
CA ARG A 144 -5.33 -31.07 1.98
C ARG A 144 -6.66 -30.67 2.59
N THR A 145 -7.49 -31.64 2.95
CA THR A 145 -8.77 -31.36 3.62
C THR A 145 -8.55 -30.74 5.00
N LEU A 146 -7.56 -31.25 5.77
CA LEU A 146 -7.19 -30.64 7.06
C LEU A 146 -6.69 -29.21 6.90
N MET A 147 -5.85 -28.93 5.90
CA MET A 147 -5.41 -27.56 5.61
C MET A 147 -6.57 -26.66 5.20
N ALA A 148 -7.49 -27.15 4.39
CA ALA A 148 -8.67 -26.40 4.00
C ALA A 148 -9.62 -26.14 5.20
N ILE A 149 -9.73 -27.08 6.14
CA ILE A 149 -10.49 -26.89 7.41
C ILE A 149 -9.80 -25.83 8.28
N ASP A 150 -8.47 -25.85 8.37
CA ASP A 150 -7.73 -24.84 9.11
C ASP A 150 -7.99 -23.44 8.54
N ALA A 151 -7.92 -23.28 7.22
CA ALA A 151 -8.22 -22.02 6.54
C ALA A 151 -9.66 -21.51 6.78
N GLU A 152 -10.66 -22.40 6.82
CA GLU A 152 -12.08 -22.02 7.00
C GLU A 152 -12.47 -21.80 8.49
N VAL A 153 -11.81 -22.49 9.43
CA VAL A 153 -12.21 -22.53 10.86
C VAL A 153 -11.26 -21.74 11.76
N VAL A 154 -9.97 -21.69 11.44
CA VAL A 154 -8.92 -21.21 12.36
C VAL A 154 -8.30 -19.91 11.88
N ASP A 155 -8.17 -19.68 10.57
CA ASP A 155 -7.52 -18.53 10.00
C ASP A 155 -8.12 -17.22 10.55
N ARG A 156 -7.23 -16.37 11.12
CA ARG A 156 -7.59 -15.10 11.75
C ARG A 156 -7.57 -13.91 10.76
N ASP A 157 -6.96 -14.10 9.60
CA ASP A 157 -6.85 -13.06 8.58
C ASP A 157 -8.12 -12.96 7.72
N THR A 158 -8.96 -14.01 7.78
CA THR A 158 -10.28 -14.00 7.12
C THR A 158 -11.32 -13.34 8.03
N LEU A 159 -12.00 -12.31 7.49
CA LEU A 159 -13.10 -11.63 8.20
C LEU A 159 -14.34 -12.55 8.28
N HIS A 160 -14.53 -13.17 9.42
CA HIS A 160 -15.73 -13.96 9.72
C HIS A 160 -16.85 -13.10 10.32
N SER A 161 -18.11 -13.45 10.02
CA SER A 161 -19.25 -12.90 10.75
C SER A 161 -19.22 -13.32 12.23
N THR A 162 -19.95 -12.63 13.09
CA THR A 162 -20.07 -13.02 14.51
C THR A 162 -20.67 -14.42 14.69
N GLU A 163 -21.55 -14.84 13.77
CA GLU A 163 -22.17 -16.16 13.75
C GLU A 163 -21.17 -17.23 13.33
N ASP A 164 -20.41 -17.00 12.27
CA ASP A 164 -19.33 -17.90 11.83
C ASP A 164 -18.26 -18.07 12.91
N THR A 165 -17.84 -16.97 13.54
CA THR A 165 -16.86 -17.02 14.65
C THR A 165 -17.36 -17.91 15.80
N ARG A 166 -18.64 -17.81 16.15
CA ARG A 166 -19.26 -18.64 17.19
C ARG A 166 -19.32 -20.13 16.79
N ARG A 167 -19.74 -20.41 15.56
CA ARG A 167 -19.76 -21.77 14.99
C ARG A 167 -18.34 -22.36 14.96
N ASN A 168 -17.36 -21.63 14.45
CA ASN A 168 -15.97 -22.08 14.35
C ASN A 168 -15.34 -22.35 15.72
N THR A 169 -15.69 -21.55 16.75
CA THR A 169 -15.28 -21.83 18.12
C THR A 169 -15.86 -23.16 18.63
N LEU A 170 -17.15 -23.40 18.41
CA LEU A 170 -17.81 -24.64 18.82
C LEU A 170 -17.25 -25.85 18.07
N ILE A 171 -16.94 -25.72 16.78
CA ILE A 171 -16.27 -26.77 16.00
C ILE A 171 -14.93 -27.13 16.62
N LYS A 172 -14.07 -26.14 16.93
CA LYS A 172 -12.76 -26.37 17.56
C LYS A 172 -12.88 -27.06 18.92
N ASP A 173 -13.82 -26.64 19.74
CA ASP A 173 -14.03 -27.24 21.06
C ASP A 173 -14.50 -28.71 20.92
N THR A 174 -15.43 -28.97 20.01
CA THR A 174 -15.90 -30.34 19.72
C THR A 174 -14.78 -31.22 19.15
N MET A 175 -13.94 -30.67 18.27
CA MET A 175 -12.79 -31.40 17.73
C MET A 175 -11.77 -31.76 18.82
N ARG A 176 -11.48 -30.84 19.75
CA ARG A 176 -10.56 -31.10 20.88
C ARG A 176 -11.04 -32.29 21.72
N GLU A 177 -12.33 -32.34 21.98
CA GLU A 177 -12.93 -33.40 22.78
C GLU A 177 -13.05 -34.76 22.07
N GLN A 178 -13.37 -34.76 20.79
CA GLN A 178 -13.83 -35.97 20.09
C GLN A 178 -12.82 -36.59 19.15
N CYS A 179 -11.99 -35.80 18.44
CA CYS A 179 -11.19 -36.35 17.34
C CYS A 179 -9.70 -35.97 17.35
N ILE A 180 -9.27 -34.84 17.95
CA ILE A 180 -7.88 -34.38 17.89
C ILE A 180 -6.87 -35.47 18.32
N PRO A 181 -7.03 -36.25 19.39
CA PRO A 181 -6.07 -37.30 19.71
C PRO A 181 -5.92 -38.35 18.59
N ASN A 182 -7.01 -38.70 17.90
CA ASN A 182 -6.97 -39.66 16.78
C ASN A 182 -6.30 -39.03 15.53
N LEU A 183 -6.53 -37.74 15.28
CA LEU A 183 -5.86 -37.03 14.19
C LEU A 183 -4.35 -36.98 14.42
N VAL A 184 -3.91 -36.63 15.63
CA VAL A 184 -2.49 -36.62 16.01
C VAL A 184 -1.83 -38.00 15.85
N GLU A 185 -2.51 -39.05 16.25
CA GLU A 185 -2.01 -40.40 16.02
C GLU A 185 -1.93 -40.76 14.53
N SER A 186 -2.90 -40.34 13.72
CA SER A 186 -2.85 -40.51 12.26
C SER A 186 -1.68 -39.75 11.62
N TRP A 187 -1.40 -38.52 12.06
CA TRP A 187 -0.25 -37.77 11.59
C TRP A 187 1.07 -38.44 11.92
N PHE A 188 1.20 -38.93 13.15
CA PHE A 188 2.39 -39.69 13.55
C PHE A 188 2.61 -40.93 12.67
N GLN A 189 1.57 -41.68 12.38
CA GLN A 189 1.63 -42.89 11.54
C GLN A 189 1.98 -42.49 10.08
N ILE A 190 1.41 -41.41 9.55
CA ILE A 190 1.73 -40.92 8.20
C ILE A 190 3.20 -40.50 8.12
N LEU A 191 3.68 -39.70 9.07
CA LEU A 191 5.07 -39.26 9.12
C LEU A 191 6.04 -40.45 9.18
N GLN A 192 5.73 -41.43 10.00
CA GLN A 192 6.55 -42.63 10.15
C GLN A 192 6.56 -43.51 8.88
N ALA A 193 5.42 -43.60 8.20
CA ALA A 193 5.28 -44.48 7.03
C ALA A 193 5.92 -43.88 5.77
N TYR A 194 5.88 -42.54 5.62
CA TYR A 194 6.25 -41.86 4.36
C TYR A 194 7.58 -41.12 4.38
N GLN A 195 8.20 -40.90 5.52
CA GLN A 195 9.46 -40.14 5.64
C GLN A 195 10.59 -40.55 4.68
N GLN A 196 10.62 -41.83 4.25
CA GLN A 196 11.64 -42.36 3.33
C GLN A 196 11.13 -42.65 1.93
N THR A 197 9.81 -42.67 1.72
CA THR A 197 9.22 -43.14 0.48
C THR A 197 8.51 -42.08 -0.32
N GLN A 198 7.94 -41.07 0.35
CA GLN A 198 7.18 -39.98 -0.27
C GLN A 198 7.36 -38.66 0.52
N PRO A 199 8.46 -37.93 0.26
CA PRO A 199 8.77 -36.70 0.97
C PRO A 199 7.67 -35.66 0.88
N GLU A 200 7.00 -35.51 -0.28
CA GLU A 200 5.91 -34.55 -0.49
C GLU A 200 4.75 -34.76 0.48
N ILE A 201 4.34 -36.02 0.76
CA ILE A 201 3.30 -36.33 1.72
C ILE A 201 3.78 -36.02 3.14
N THR A 202 5.04 -36.29 3.44
CA THR A 202 5.63 -35.99 4.74
C THR A 202 5.68 -34.49 5.00
N CYS A 203 6.14 -33.69 4.03
CA CYS A 203 6.15 -32.22 4.13
C CYS A 203 4.74 -31.68 4.35
N GLN A 204 3.77 -32.14 3.57
CA GLN A 204 2.37 -31.72 3.73
C GLN A 204 1.80 -32.12 5.11
N CYS A 205 2.19 -33.29 5.64
CA CYS A 205 1.79 -33.68 6.99
C CYS A 205 2.42 -32.79 8.06
N LEU A 206 3.68 -32.41 7.92
CA LEU A 206 4.38 -31.47 8.81
C LEU A 206 3.72 -30.09 8.80
N GLU A 207 3.32 -29.60 7.63
CA GLU A 207 2.58 -28.34 7.47
C GLU A 207 1.23 -28.41 8.23
N VAL A 208 0.47 -29.51 8.09
CA VAL A 208 -0.77 -29.73 8.85
C VAL A 208 -0.50 -29.71 10.36
N VAL A 209 0.50 -30.43 10.83
CA VAL A 209 0.86 -30.46 12.27
C VAL A 209 1.15 -29.07 12.77
N GLY A 210 2.00 -28.30 12.07
CA GLY A 210 2.36 -26.92 12.41
C GLY A 210 1.13 -26.01 12.52
N SER A 211 0.22 -26.04 11.54
CA SER A 211 -1.01 -25.24 11.53
C SER A 211 -1.91 -25.53 12.73
N TYR A 212 -2.05 -26.80 13.10
CA TYR A 212 -2.93 -27.23 14.19
C TYR A 212 -2.35 -27.02 15.59
N VAL A 213 -1.01 -27.01 15.74
CA VAL A 213 -0.32 -26.77 17.03
C VAL A 213 -0.87 -25.54 17.75
N SER A 214 -1.18 -24.48 17.02
CA SER A 214 -1.59 -23.19 17.59
C SER A 214 -2.81 -23.29 18.52
N TRP A 215 -3.70 -24.27 18.34
CA TRP A 215 -4.98 -24.34 19.05
C TRP A 215 -5.33 -25.69 19.69
N ILE A 216 -4.55 -26.76 19.48
CA ILE A 216 -4.74 -28.08 20.11
C ILE A 216 -3.94 -28.18 21.42
N ASP A 217 -4.15 -29.25 22.22
CA ASP A 217 -3.35 -29.50 23.41
C ASP A 217 -1.90 -29.89 23.02
N LEU A 218 -0.96 -29.08 23.48
CA LEU A 218 0.45 -29.23 23.14
C LEU A 218 1.04 -30.57 23.62
N ASN A 219 0.57 -31.15 24.72
CA ASN A 219 1.07 -32.43 25.23
C ASN A 219 0.87 -33.61 24.25
N LEU A 220 -0.05 -33.48 23.31
CA LEU A 220 -0.25 -34.45 22.25
C LEU A 220 0.92 -34.52 21.26
N ILE A 221 1.64 -33.41 21.07
CA ILE A 221 2.73 -33.29 20.11
C ILE A 221 4.09 -33.05 20.80
N ALA A 222 4.15 -32.18 21.81
CA ALA A 222 5.38 -31.90 22.56
C ALA A 222 5.70 -33.04 23.57
N ASN A 223 5.82 -34.26 23.09
CA ASN A 223 6.25 -35.44 23.81
C ASN A 223 7.47 -36.08 23.13
N ASP A 224 8.21 -36.92 23.87
CA ASP A 224 9.44 -37.51 23.37
C ASP A 224 9.28 -38.30 22.07
N ARG A 225 8.13 -38.98 21.91
CA ARG A 225 7.84 -39.77 20.70
C ARG A 225 7.75 -38.87 19.44
N PHE A 226 6.97 -37.80 19.51
CA PHE A 226 6.73 -36.92 18.37
C PHE A 226 7.91 -36.00 18.10
N VAL A 227 8.48 -35.40 19.15
CA VAL A 227 9.64 -34.50 19.04
C VAL A 227 10.85 -35.23 18.46
N ASN A 228 11.15 -36.47 18.91
CA ASN A 228 12.24 -37.24 18.33
C ASN A 228 12.04 -37.55 16.82
N LEU A 229 10.81 -37.80 16.41
CA LEU A 229 10.49 -37.99 15.00
C LEU A 229 10.77 -36.72 14.20
N LEU A 230 10.29 -35.52 14.65
CA LEU A 230 10.53 -34.23 14.00
C LEU A 230 12.05 -33.92 13.90
N LEU A 231 12.78 -34.16 14.96
CA LEU A 231 14.24 -33.96 15.00
C LEU A 231 14.97 -34.90 14.03
N SER A 232 14.51 -36.14 13.89
CA SER A 232 15.09 -37.08 12.89
C SER A 232 14.82 -36.59 11.46
N GLN A 233 13.68 -35.97 11.23
CA GLN A 233 13.32 -35.42 9.92
C GLN A 233 14.11 -34.16 9.56
N MET A 234 14.56 -33.35 10.54
CA MET A 234 15.46 -32.23 10.30
C MET A 234 16.81 -32.65 9.69
N SER A 235 17.22 -33.91 9.90
CA SER A 235 18.47 -34.45 9.30
C SER A 235 18.28 -34.94 7.85
N VAL A 236 17.06 -34.85 7.30
CA VAL A 236 16.75 -35.25 5.91
C VAL A 236 16.55 -33.98 5.07
N GLU A 237 17.34 -33.83 4.02
CA GLU A 237 17.40 -32.60 3.22
C GLU A 237 16.02 -32.18 2.70
N GLU A 238 15.22 -33.11 2.19
CA GLU A 238 13.90 -32.87 1.64
C GLU A 238 12.82 -32.53 2.70
N LEU A 239 13.07 -32.80 4.00
CA LEU A 239 12.09 -32.65 5.07
C LEU A 239 12.47 -31.61 6.10
N ARG A 240 13.75 -31.20 6.15
CA ARG A 240 14.33 -30.36 7.21
C ARG A 240 13.67 -29.00 7.38
N GLU A 241 13.23 -28.40 6.27
CA GLU A 241 12.58 -27.11 6.29
C GLU A 241 11.22 -27.15 6.99
N GLU A 242 10.35 -28.07 6.58
CA GLU A 242 9.01 -28.21 7.16
C GLU A 242 9.05 -28.73 8.61
N ALA A 243 10.03 -29.61 8.91
CA ALA A 243 10.25 -30.05 10.29
C ALA A 243 10.70 -28.87 11.18
N CYS A 244 11.52 -27.97 10.66
CA CYS A 244 11.96 -26.75 11.34
C CYS A 244 10.78 -25.80 11.62
N ASP A 245 9.92 -25.56 10.63
CA ASP A 245 8.74 -24.72 10.79
C ASP A 245 7.75 -25.34 11.80
N CYS A 246 7.56 -26.65 11.78
CA CYS A 246 6.74 -27.34 12.76
C CYS A 246 7.28 -27.18 14.20
N LEU A 247 8.58 -27.31 14.40
CA LEU A 247 9.22 -27.07 15.71
C LEU A 247 9.10 -25.60 16.14
N PHE A 248 9.16 -24.66 15.20
CA PHE A 248 8.94 -23.23 15.47
C PHE A 248 7.53 -22.97 16.02
N GLU A 249 6.51 -23.57 15.44
CA GLU A 249 5.13 -23.44 15.94
C GLU A 249 4.95 -24.04 17.34
N ILE A 250 5.62 -25.17 17.64
CA ILE A 250 5.65 -25.76 18.98
C ILE A 250 6.30 -24.81 20.00
N VAL A 251 7.42 -24.21 19.64
CA VAL A 251 8.14 -23.25 20.48
C VAL A 251 7.31 -21.98 20.72
N ASN A 252 6.62 -21.49 19.72
CA ASN A 252 5.84 -20.24 19.85
C ASN A 252 4.55 -20.41 20.64
N LYS A 253 4.03 -21.61 20.77
CA LYS A 253 2.77 -21.84 21.51
C LYS A 253 2.88 -21.40 22.96
N GLY A 254 1.87 -20.69 23.45
CA GLY A 254 1.79 -20.26 24.85
C GLY A 254 1.73 -21.42 25.83
N MET A 255 2.56 -21.38 26.89
CA MET A 255 2.57 -22.34 28.00
C MET A 255 3.13 -21.71 29.28
N ASP A 256 3.13 -22.46 30.36
CA ASP A 256 3.78 -22.05 31.61
C ASP A 256 5.26 -21.69 31.39
N PRO A 257 5.75 -20.61 32.00
CA PRO A 257 7.13 -20.15 31.79
C PRO A 257 8.21 -21.18 32.17
N VAL A 258 8.00 -21.95 33.23
CA VAL A 258 8.98 -22.98 33.68
C VAL A 258 8.99 -24.15 32.69
N ASP A 259 7.82 -24.59 32.25
CA ASP A 259 7.70 -25.69 31.30
C ASP A 259 8.19 -25.29 29.90
N LYS A 260 7.97 -23.99 29.51
CA LYS A 260 8.55 -23.41 28.30
C LYS A 260 10.08 -23.47 28.32
N THR A 261 10.69 -23.07 29.43
CA THR A 261 12.14 -23.13 29.60
C THR A 261 12.68 -24.54 29.44
N LYS A 262 12.04 -25.52 30.09
CA LYS A 262 12.42 -26.95 29.96
C LYS A 262 12.29 -27.47 28.52
N LEU A 263 11.19 -27.15 27.85
CA LEU A 263 10.96 -27.52 26.44
C LEU A 263 12.07 -26.98 25.54
N VAL A 264 12.33 -25.67 25.61
CA VAL A 264 13.36 -25.02 24.80
C VAL A 264 14.75 -25.59 25.11
N GLU A 265 15.09 -25.84 26.38
CA GLU A 265 16.37 -26.45 26.76
C GLU A 265 16.53 -27.86 26.20
N SER A 266 15.48 -28.69 26.31
CA SER A 266 15.51 -30.05 25.77
C SER A 266 15.70 -30.06 24.26
N LEU A 267 14.96 -29.19 23.53
CA LEU A 267 15.12 -29.03 22.08
C LEU A 267 16.54 -28.56 21.70
N CYS A 268 17.06 -27.57 22.40
CA CYS A 268 18.41 -27.07 22.16
C CYS A 268 19.48 -28.15 22.39
N GLN A 269 19.36 -28.97 23.43
CA GLN A 269 20.32 -30.05 23.70
C GLN A 269 20.33 -31.09 22.57
N VAL A 270 19.17 -31.43 22.03
CA VAL A 270 19.09 -32.39 20.93
C VAL A 270 19.63 -31.77 19.62
N LEU A 271 19.27 -30.53 19.30
CA LEU A 271 19.78 -29.81 18.13
C LEU A 271 21.30 -29.64 18.18
N GLN A 272 21.83 -29.32 19.35
CA GLN A 272 23.28 -29.21 19.56
C GLN A 272 23.98 -30.57 19.40
N SER A 273 23.38 -31.66 19.93
CA SER A 273 23.91 -33.01 19.81
C SER A 273 23.89 -33.51 18.37
N ALA A 274 22.91 -33.05 17.57
CA ALA A 274 22.78 -33.36 16.14
C ALA A 274 23.67 -32.47 15.24
N GLY A 275 24.40 -31.49 15.81
CA GLY A 275 25.36 -30.67 15.08
C GLY A 275 24.82 -29.39 14.48
N PHE A 276 23.50 -29.10 14.58
CA PHE A 276 22.88 -27.90 13.97
C PHE A 276 23.37 -26.56 14.53
N PHE A 277 24.15 -26.55 15.62
CA PHE A 277 24.72 -25.34 16.17
C PHE A 277 26.03 -24.91 15.50
N HIS A 278 26.56 -25.75 14.60
CA HIS A 278 27.70 -25.41 13.76
C HIS A 278 27.20 -24.91 12.40
N VAL A 279 26.94 -23.62 12.34
CA VAL A 279 26.46 -22.97 11.11
C VAL A 279 27.65 -22.73 10.18
N GLU A 280 27.68 -23.39 9.01
CA GLU A 280 28.66 -23.18 7.96
C GLU A 280 28.12 -22.21 6.90
N GLN A 281 29.01 -21.41 6.28
CA GLN A 281 28.60 -20.38 5.30
C GLN A 281 28.14 -20.96 3.95
N GLU A 282 28.43 -22.22 3.69
CA GLU A 282 28.06 -22.90 2.44
C GLU A 282 26.76 -23.71 2.56
N GLU A 283 26.09 -23.65 3.71
CA GLU A 283 24.80 -24.34 3.90
C GLU A 283 23.67 -23.67 3.09
N ASP A 284 22.63 -24.46 2.85
CA ASP A 284 21.41 -24.03 2.18
C ASP A 284 20.77 -22.83 2.91
N VAL A 285 20.69 -21.69 2.19
CA VAL A 285 20.19 -20.42 2.72
C VAL A 285 18.72 -20.52 3.14
N ASP A 286 17.90 -21.26 2.40
CA ASP A 286 16.47 -21.41 2.69
C ASP A 286 16.26 -22.16 4.01
N PHE A 287 17.00 -23.25 4.22
CA PHE A 287 16.97 -23.95 5.49
C PHE A 287 17.51 -23.10 6.64
N LEU A 288 18.66 -22.41 6.43
CA LEU A 288 19.23 -21.55 7.47
C LEU A 288 18.30 -20.39 7.85
N ALA A 289 17.56 -19.84 6.92
CA ALA A 289 16.54 -18.83 7.21
C ALA A 289 15.44 -19.36 8.13
N LYS A 290 14.92 -20.57 7.86
CA LYS A 290 13.92 -21.23 8.73
C LYS A 290 14.52 -21.62 10.09
N PHE A 291 15.77 -22.11 10.11
CA PHE A 291 16.47 -22.44 11.34
C PHE A 291 16.75 -21.20 12.18
N SER A 292 17.17 -20.09 11.58
CA SER A 292 17.37 -18.82 12.30
C SER A 292 16.05 -18.30 12.91
N ARG A 293 14.92 -18.47 12.22
CA ARG A 293 13.59 -18.17 12.73
C ARG A 293 13.24 -19.04 13.94
N LEU A 294 13.52 -20.35 13.90
CA LEU A 294 13.34 -21.27 15.03
C LEU A 294 14.17 -20.83 16.23
N VAL A 295 15.48 -20.57 16.03
CA VAL A 295 16.40 -20.14 17.09
C VAL A 295 15.99 -18.80 17.70
N ASN A 296 15.55 -17.84 16.86
CA ASN A 296 14.97 -16.58 17.32
C ASN A 296 13.72 -16.82 18.21
N GLY A 297 12.79 -17.68 17.78
CA GLY A 297 11.59 -18.04 18.55
C GLY A 297 11.94 -18.66 19.92
N MET A 298 12.98 -19.51 19.98
CA MET A 298 13.51 -20.04 21.23
C MET A 298 14.02 -18.93 22.14
N GLY A 299 14.85 -18.01 21.59
CA GLY A 299 15.38 -16.88 22.33
C GLY A 299 14.30 -15.97 22.89
N GLN A 300 13.36 -15.57 22.06
CA GLN A 300 12.21 -14.73 22.46
C GLN A 300 11.34 -15.41 23.52
N SER A 301 11.09 -16.72 23.37
CA SER A 301 10.32 -17.48 24.34
C SER A 301 10.99 -17.50 25.73
N LEU A 302 12.31 -17.60 25.78
CA LEU A 302 13.08 -17.54 27.03
C LEU A 302 13.06 -16.14 27.64
N VAL A 303 13.22 -15.07 26.84
CA VAL A 303 13.11 -13.67 27.32
C VAL A 303 11.72 -13.39 27.91
N LEU A 304 10.68 -13.84 27.22
CA LEU A 304 9.29 -13.69 27.69
C LEU A 304 9.04 -14.48 28.99
N SER A 305 9.52 -15.72 29.08
CA SER A 305 9.41 -16.58 30.26
C SER A 305 10.13 -15.96 31.45
N TRP A 306 11.37 -15.52 31.27
CA TRP A 306 12.14 -14.80 32.28
C TRP A 306 11.39 -13.55 32.79
N THR A 307 10.89 -12.72 31.88
CA THR A 307 10.13 -11.52 32.23
C THR A 307 8.90 -11.82 33.09
N LYS A 308 8.18 -12.91 32.78
CA LYS A 308 7.01 -13.36 33.54
C LYS A 308 7.41 -13.87 34.92
N LEU A 309 8.49 -14.67 35.02
CA LEU A 309 8.99 -15.24 36.27
C LEU A 309 9.53 -14.15 37.21
N VAL A 310 10.23 -13.16 36.68
CA VAL A 310 10.68 -11.98 37.47
C VAL A 310 9.48 -11.20 38.01
N LYS A 311 8.46 -10.96 37.20
CA LYS A 311 7.21 -10.30 37.65
C LYS A 311 6.44 -11.13 38.69
N ALA A 312 6.51 -12.46 38.61
CA ALA A 312 5.89 -13.37 39.58
C ALA A 312 6.69 -13.51 40.87
N GLY A 313 7.96 -13.03 40.91
CA GLY A 313 8.83 -13.13 42.09
C GLY A 313 9.48 -14.51 42.26
N ASP A 314 9.43 -15.39 41.29
CA ASP A 314 10.10 -16.68 41.32
C ASP A 314 11.57 -16.55 40.91
N VAL A 315 12.41 -16.19 41.86
CA VAL A 315 13.85 -15.89 41.65
C VAL A 315 14.62 -17.11 41.16
N LYS A 316 14.24 -18.33 41.63
CA LYS A 316 14.96 -19.55 41.22
C LYS A 316 14.67 -19.87 39.75
N ALA A 317 13.42 -19.97 39.38
CA ALA A 317 13.02 -20.27 38.01
C ALA A 317 13.49 -19.17 37.04
N ALA A 318 13.47 -17.90 37.45
CA ALA A 318 14.00 -16.79 36.66
C ALA A 318 15.52 -16.94 36.41
N ASN A 319 16.33 -17.33 37.43
CA ASN A 319 17.74 -17.57 37.25
C ASN A 319 18.03 -18.78 36.36
N ASP A 320 17.28 -19.86 36.50
CA ASP A 320 17.40 -21.04 35.62
C ASP A 320 17.08 -20.69 34.16
N THR A 321 16.02 -19.88 33.94
CA THR A 321 15.67 -19.39 32.60
C THR A 321 16.72 -18.44 32.03
N LEU A 322 17.28 -17.56 32.83
CA LEU A 322 18.38 -16.65 32.42
C LEU A 322 19.62 -17.44 32.00
N GLN A 323 20.00 -18.45 32.75
CA GLN A 323 21.14 -19.33 32.42
C GLN A 323 20.87 -20.08 31.09
N ALA A 324 19.66 -20.59 30.90
CA ALA A 324 19.26 -21.21 29.64
C ALA A 324 19.40 -20.23 28.46
N LEU A 325 18.94 -18.97 28.63
CA LEU A 325 19.04 -17.91 27.64
C LEU A 325 20.50 -17.55 27.30
N GLU A 326 21.35 -17.34 28.33
CA GLU A 326 22.77 -17.03 28.16
C GLU A 326 23.51 -18.11 27.36
N GLY A 327 23.16 -19.38 27.55
CA GLY A 327 23.73 -20.49 26.79
C GLY A 327 23.38 -20.46 25.28
N LYS A 328 22.34 -19.71 24.84
CA LYS A 328 21.93 -19.62 23.44
C LYS A 328 22.43 -18.34 22.73
N VAL A 329 22.82 -17.34 23.52
CA VAL A 329 23.29 -16.06 22.98
C VAL A 329 24.43 -16.21 21.95
N PRO A 330 25.43 -17.07 22.13
CA PRO A 330 26.49 -17.24 21.12
C PRO A 330 25.98 -17.65 19.75
N LEU A 331 25.04 -18.61 19.68
CA LEU A 331 24.43 -19.04 18.42
C LEU A 331 23.57 -17.93 17.78
N LEU A 332 22.76 -17.23 18.59
CA LEU A 332 21.94 -16.11 18.13
C LEU A 332 22.81 -14.97 17.57
N LEU A 333 23.94 -14.67 18.20
CA LEU A 333 24.88 -13.67 17.71
C LEU A 333 25.63 -14.14 16.45
N GLN A 334 25.92 -15.42 16.30
CA GLN A 334 26.49 -15.98 15.09
C GLN A 334 25.54 -15.83 13.90
N LEU A 335 24.26 -16.14 14.08
CA LEU A 335 23.23 -15.97 13.06
C LEU A 335 22.99 -14.48 12.74
N LEU A 336 23.04 -13.59 13.74
CA LEU A 336 22.88 -12.14 13.55
C LEU A 336 23.94 -11.53 12.62
N VAL A 337 25.17 -12.05 12.68
CA VAL A 337 26.30 -11.56 11.85
C VAL A 337 26.48 -12.37 10.56
N HIS A 338 25.54 -13.25 10.23
CA HIS A 338 25.59 -14.02 8.99
C HIS A 338 25.58 -13.08 7.78
N ALA A 339 26.26 -13.48 6.70
CA ALA A 339 26.40 -12.66 5.49
C ALA A 339 25.09 -12.44 4.77
N ASP A 340 24.19 -13.43 4.84
CA ASP A 340 22.86 -13.35 4.25
C ASP A 340 21.88 -12.57 5.14
N ASP A 341 21.20 -11.58 4.55
CA ASP A 341 20.27 -10.70 5.26
C ASP A 341 18.97 -11.39 5.68
N ASP A 342 18.49 -12.38 4.95
CA ASP A 342 17.26 -13.13 5.29
C ASP A 342 17.47 -13.97 6.55
N ILE A 343 18.70 -14.45 6.78
CA ILE A 343 19.07 -15.17 7.99
C ILE A 343 19.23 -14.20 9.17
N SER A 344 20.00 -13.14 8.99
CA SER A 344 20.30 -12.19 10.06
C SER A 344 19.10 -11.36 10.50
N ALA A 345 18.19 -11.00 9.58
CA ALA A 345 16.98 -10.25 9.88
C ALA A 345 16.04 -11.02 10.83
N ASN A 346 15.99 -12.35 10.76
CA ASN A 346 15.17 -13.18 11.65
C ASN A 346 15.58 -13.02 13.13
N ILE A 347 16.84 -12.69 13.42
CA ILE A 347 17.35 -12.58 14.80
C ILE A 347 17.11 -11.18 15.41
N VAL A 348 16.76 -10.19 14.61
CA VAL A 348 16.56 -8.79 15.05
C VAL A 348 15.49 -8.69 16.15
N ALA A 349 14.42 -9.46 16.04
CA ALA A 349 13.34 -9.42 17.03
C ALA A 349 13.81 -9.92 18.41
N PHE A 350 14.58 -11.01 18.46
CA PHE A 350 15.25 -11.44 19.70
C PHE A 350 16.17 -10.37 20.25
N CYS A 351 17.00 -9.76 19.40
CA CYS A 351 17.91 -8.72 19.80
C CYS A 351 17.21 -7.54 20.47
N TYR A 352 16.06 -7.15 19.94
CA TYR A 352 15.22 -6.10 20.52
C TYR A 352 14.77 -6.47 21.94
N ASP A 353 14.17 -7.66 22.11
CA ASP A 353 13.69 -8.14 23.39
C ASP A 353 14.84 -8.34 24.40
N TYR A 354 15.97 -8.84 23.94
CA TYR A 354 17.15 -9.10 24.76
C TYR A 354 17.89 -7.82 25.17
N LEU A 355 17.88 -6.76 24.34
CA LEU A 355 18.45 -5.44 24.70
C LEU A 355 17.80 -4.83 25.94
N HIS A 356 16.55 -5.15 26.22
CA HIS A 356 15.91 -4.76 27.48
C HIS A 356 16.46 -5.51 28.70
N VAL A 357 17.08 -6.68 28.49
CA VAL A 357 17.53 -7.57 29.56
C VAL A 357 19.04 -7.51 29.74
N LEU A 358 19.85 -7.49 28.68
CA LEU A 358 21.31 -7.58 28.75
C LEU A 358 22.03 -6.78 27.62
N LYS A 359 22.22 -5.51 27.84
CA LYS A 359 22.57 -4.48 26.85
C LYS A 359 23.91 -4.58 26.10
N GLN A 360 24.89 -5.37 26.51
CA GLN A 360 26.28 -5.18 26.07
C GLN A 360 26.74 -6.03 24.87
N ALA A 361 26.45 -7.32 24.83
CA ALA A 361 27.01 -8.23 23.83
C ALA A 361 26.42 -8.00 22.42
N ILE A 362 25.12 -7.71 22.37
CA ILE A 362 24.40 -7.47 21.10
C ILE A 362 24.83 -6.16 20.46
N MET A 363 25.05 -5.10 21.23
CA MET A 363 25.54 -3.83 20.69
C MET A 363 26.88 -3.99 19.96
N LEU A 364 27.77 -4.83 20.45
CA LEU A 364 29.05 -5.12 19.78
C LEU A 364 28.88 -5.89 18.47
N ALA A 365 27.96 -6.86 18.43
CA ALA A 365 27.63 -7.60 17.20
C ALA A 365 26.98 -6.70 16.14
N ILE A 366 26.03 -5.86 16.56
CA ILE A 366 25.41 -4.85 15.70
C ILE A 366 26.43 -3.84 15.20
N MET A 367 27.31 -3.34 16.08
CA MET A 367 28.38 -2.41 15.70
C MET A 367 29.30 -3.01 14.62
N LYS A 368 29.63 -4.29 14.72
CA LYS A 368 30.47 -4.96 13.70
C LYS A 368 29.77 -5.17 12.38
N LYS A 369 28.47 -5.52 12.39
CA LYS A 369 27.69 -5.62 11.16
C LYS A 369 27.47 -4.26 10.50
N LEU A 370 27.39 -3.19 11.24
CA LEU A 370 27.14 -1.83 10.75
C LEU A 370 28.44 -1.10 10.32
N THR A 371 29.64 -1.65 10.55
CA THR A 371 30.89 -1.07 10.04
C THR A 371 31.06 -1.37 8.57
N TYR A 372 31.41 -0.34 7.79
CA TYR A 372 31.77 -0.49 6.38
C TYR A 372 33.12 -1.19 6.25
N ASP A 373 33.30 -1.91 5.13
CA ASP A 373 34.58 -2.49 4.75
C ASP A 373 35.59 -1.35 4.46
N ASP A 374 36.88 -1.58 4.72
CA ASP A 374 37.95 -0.60 4.47
C ASP A 374 38.09 -0.22 2.99
N GLU A 375 37.57 -1.08 2.06
CA GLU A 375 37.55 -0.85 0.62
C GLU A 375 36.25 -0.15 0.14
N TYR A 376 35.29 0.14 1.04
CA TYR A 376 34.00 0.71 0.66
C TYR A 376 34.12 2.15 0.16
N ASN A 377 33.75 2.38 -1.10
CA ASN A 377 33.82 3.68 -1.72
C ASN A 377 32.44 4.38 -1.69
N PHE A 378 32.28 5.26 -0.73
CA PHE A 378 31.06 6.07 -0.51
C PHE A 378 30.60 6.88 -1.75
N ASP A 379 31.50 7.23 -2.66
CA ASP A 379 31.17 8.03 -3.81
C ASP A 379 30.45 7.27 -4.94
N ASN A 380 30.52 5.93 -4.95
CA ASN A 380 29.93 5.10 -6.00
C ASN A 380 28.47 4.71 -5.76
N GLU A 381 27.98 4.60 -4.51
CA GLU A 381 26.61 4.16 -4.22
C GLU A 381 25.52 5.24 -4.40
N VAL A 382 25.87 6.51 -4.28
CA VAL A 382 24.88 7.59 -4.33
C VAL A 382 24.36 7.88 -5.75
N SER A 383 24.97 7.28 -6.77
CA SER A 383 24.48 7.39 -8.17
C SER A 383 23.38 6.37 -8.54
N SER A 384 23.08 5.36 -7.70
CA SER A 384 22.12 4.29 -7.98
C SER A 384 20.87 4.26 -7.08
N CYS A 385 20.77 5.14 -6.08
CA CYS A 385 19.60 5.20 -5.19
C CYS A 385 18.57 6.23 -5.63
N SER A 386 17.87 5.95 -6.71
CA SER A 386 16.48 6.38 -6.87
C SER A 386 15.58 5.25 -6.36
N GLU A 387 14.75 5.56 -5.36
CA GLU A 387 13.63 4.77 -4.83
C GLU A 387 13.94 3.63 -3.84
N ASN A 388 13.59 3.90 -2.55
CA ASN A 388 13.15 2.94 -1.52
C ASN A 388 13.98 1.68 -1.29
N LYS A 389 15.29 1.82 -1.05
CA LYS A 389 16.02 0.79 -0.29
C LYS A 389 16.88 1.48 0.76
N SER A 390 16.68 1.10 2.02
CA SER A 390 17.67 1.28 3.08
C SER A 390 19.03 0.80 2.55
N PRO A 391 20.14 1.53 2.72
CA PRO A 391 21.44 1.04 2.29
C PRO A 391 21.80 -0.20 3.12
N PHE A 392 21.60 -1.39 2.52
CA PHE A 392 22.09 -2.63 3.10
C PHE A 392 23.60 -2.69 2.92
N LEU A 393 24.27 -3.06 3.98
CA LEU A 393 25.72 -3.14 4.10
C LEU A 393 26.30 -4.29 3.27
N PRO A 394 27.47 -4.13 2.66
CA PRO A 394 28.15 -5.24 2.02
C PRO A 394 28.65 -6.28 3.06
N PRO A 395 28.75 -7.55 2.69
CA PRO A 395 29.11 -8.62 3.61
C PRO A 395 30.59 -8.49 4.01
N THR A 396 30.85 -8.33 5.31
CA THR A 396 32.20 -8.42 5.84
C THR A 396 32.58 -9.87 6.10
N ARG A 397 33.68 -10.34 5.48
CA ARG A 397 34.18 -11.73 5.51
C ARG A 397 35.00 -12.08 6.75
N GLU A 398 34.82 -11.47 7.89
CA GLU A 398 35.56 -11.88 9.08
C GLU A 398 34.65 -12.39 10.19
N TYR A 399 34.80 -13.70 10.46
CA TYR A 399 34.19 -14.40 11.58
C TYR A 399 34.69 -13.86 12.93
N ILE A 400 33.77 -13.40 13.75
CA ILE A 400 34.01 -13.28 15.17
C ILE A 400 33.67 -14.60 15.85
N ARG A 401 34.67 -15.40 16.17
CA ARG A 401 34.52 -16.37 17.25
C ARG A 401 34.33 -15.57 18.55
N LEU A 402 33.09 -15.46 19.00
CA LEU A 402 32.82 -15.01 20.38
C LEU A 402 33.27 -16.16 21.30
N THR A 403 34.51 -16.12 21.74
CA THR A 403 34.98 -17.03 22.78
C THR A 403 34.50 -16.53 24.15
N PRO A 404 34.36 -17.44 25.16
CA PRO A 404 34.02 -17.03 26.52
C PRO A 404 34.96 -15.94 27.05
N GLU A 405 36.22 -15.92 26.61
CA GLU A 405 37.23 -14.91 26.94
C GLU A 405 36.89 -13.51 26.39
N LEU A 406 36.13 -13.42 25.26
CA LEU A 406 35.66 -12.15 24.74
C LEU A 406 34.46 -11.62 25.56
N LEU A 407 33.65 -12.54 26.11
CA LEU A 407 32.55 -12.21 27.03
C LEU A 407 33.06 -11.74 28.38
N ASP A 408 34.14 -12.34 28.90
CA ASP A 408 34.79 -11.90 30.16
C ASP A 408 35.51 -10.54 30.00
N ASN A 409 36.05 -10.24 28.81
CA ASN A 409 36.63 -8.93 28.49
C ASN A 409 35.56 -7.82 28.26
N LEU A 410 34.29 -8.16 28.13
CA LEU A 410 33.17 -7.20 28.05
C LEU A 410 32.85 -6.51 29.40
N GLY A 411 33.47 -6.94 30.49
CA GLY A 411 33.47 -6.20 31.76
C GLY A 411 34.30 -4.91 31.72
N HIS A 412 35.01 -4.64 30.65
CA HIS A 412 35.69 -3.36 30.42
C HIS A 412 34.80 -2.38 29.63
N PRO A 413 34.91 -1.14 30.02
CA PRO A 413 34.01 -0.08 29.59
C PRO A 413 34.15 0.23 28.09
N TRP A 414 33.06 0.63 27.51
CA TRP A 414 32.80 1.16 26.15
C TRP A 414 34.04 1.58 25.35
N PRO A 415 34.10 1.28 24.02
CA PRO A 415 35.07 1.92 23.12
C PRO A 415 35.11 3.43 23.36
N THR A 416 36.28 4.00 23.37
CA THR A 416 36.53 5.39 23.78
C THR A 416 35.59 6.43 23.16
N GLY A 417 35.10 6.20 21.92
CA GLY A 417 34.13 7.06 21.25
C GLY A 417 32.75 7.10 21.89
N LEU A 418 32.21 5.97 22.32
CA LEU A 418 30.93 5.89 23.01
C LEU A 418 31.00 6.34 24.48
N ARG A 419 32.16 6.24 25.11
CA ARG A 419 32.37 6.83 26.44
C ARG A 419 32.29 8.35 26.44
N SER A 420 32.78 8.99 25.39
CA SER A 420 32.64 10.44 25.25
C SER A 420 31.17 10.86 25.10
N LEU A 421 30.32 9.99 24.52
CA LEU A 421 28.90 10.22 24.41
C LEU A 421 28.12 9.93 25.70
N SER A 422 28.57 9.02 26.59
CA SER A 422 27.85 8.60 27.81
C SER A 422 28.12 9.42 29.08
N GLY A 423 28.87 10.48 29.00
CA GLY A 423 29.00 11.46 30.09
C GLY A 423 29.52 10.96 31.46
N ASN A 424 30.29 9.87 31.51
CA ASN A 424 30.86 9.38 32.75
C ASN A 424 32.00 10.27 33.20
N ARG A 425 31.71 11.26 34.08
CA ARG A 425 32.62 12.05 34.84
C ARG A 425 33.43 11.11 35.73
N ARG A 426 34.70 10.91 35.45
CA ARG A 426 35.86 10.81 36.36
C ARG A 426 37.06 10.14 35.72
N VAL A 427 37.73 10.88 34.84
CA VAL A 427 39.22 10.77 34.81
C VAL A 427 39.72 12.21 34.82
N ALA A 428 40.36 12.55 35.91
CA ALA A 428 40.97 13.84 36.08
C ALA A 428 42.11 14.00 35.10
N GLY A 429 42.00 14.99 34.19
CA GLY A 429 43.16 15.47 33.40
C GLY A 429 42.99 15.49 31.87
N SER A 430 41.94 14.94 31.26
CA SER A 430 41.74 15.05 29.82
C SER A 430 40.48 15.90 29.51
N ASN A 431 40.67 16.90 28.68
CA ASN A 431 39.63 17.78 28.19
C ASN A 431 38.57 16.95 27.43
N PRO A 432 37.28 16.92 27.84
CA PRO A 432 36.23 16.10 27.24
C PRO A 432 35.99 16.39 25.77
N ASP A 433 36.45 17.54 25.28
CA ASP A 433 36.17 18.06 23.93
C ASP A 433 37.05 17.44 22.82
N ARG A 434 37.95 16.50 23.09
CA ARG A 434 38.90 16.01 22.09
C ARG A 434 38.94 14.50 21.86
N SER A 435 38.19 13.70 22.60
CA SER A 435 38.31 12.23 22.49
C SER A 435 37.80 11.65 21.16
N TRP A 436 36.78 12.26 20.55
CA TRP A 436 36.23 11.83 19.26
C TRP A 436 37.11 12.26 18.07
N GLN A 437 37.98 13.26 18.20
CA GLN A 437 38.87 13.75 17.12
C GLN A 437 39.95 12.70 16.75
N THR A 438 40.20 11.72 17.61
CA THR A 438 41.18 10.64 17.38
C THR A 438 40.51 9.31 16.99
N ALA A 439 39.17 9.20 17.07
CA ALA A 439 38.43 8.04 16.65
C ALA A 439 38.29 7.99 15.13
N SER A 440 38.28 6.81 14.54
CA SER A 440 38.05 6.65 13.11
C SER A 440 36.66 7.12 12.74
N PHE A 441 36.43 7.56 11.48
CA PHE A 441 35.13 8.00 11.03
C PHE A 441 34.10 6.87 11.14
N MET A 442 34.50 5.61 10.93
CA MET A 442 33.65 4.42 11.04
C MET A 442 33.09 4.26 12.46
N GLU A 443 33.93 4.41 13.49
CA GLU A 443 33.50 4.33 14.88
C GLU A 443 32.51 5.44 15.24
N VAL A 444 32.78 6.66 14.78
CA VAL A 444 31.92 7.82 15.05
C VAL A 444 30.60 7.70 14.31
N GLU A 445 30.63 7.31 13.04
CA GLU A 445 29.44 7.11 12.22
C GLU A 445 28.54 6.02 12.81
N VAL A 446 29.09 4.86 13.14
CA VAL A 446 28.35 3.76 13.76
C VAL A 446 27.75 4.18 15.11
N ALA A 447 28.48 4.95 15.92
CA ALA A 447 27.95 5.44 17.18
C ALA A 447 26.70 6.33 16.99
N VAL A 448 26.73 7.24 16.00
CA VAL A 448 25.60 8.12 15.68
C VAL A 448 24.44 7.30 15.08
N ARG A 449 24.74 6.38 14.17
CA ARG A 449 23.75 5.49 13.55
C ARG A 449 23.05 4.59 14.57
N LEU A 450 23.75 4.10 15.57
CA LEU A 450 23.12 3.33 16.65
C LEU A 450 22.09 4.17 17.43
N VAL A 451 22.38 5.46 17.66
CA VAL A 451 21.39 6.36 18.26
C VAL A 451 20.18 6.51 17.32
N TYR A 452 20.41 6.66 16.02
CA TYR A 452 19.33 6.73 15.02
C TYR A 452 18.47 5.46 15.01
N MET A 453 19.09 4.28 14.94
CA MET A 453 18.39 2.99 14.86
C MET A 453 17.68 2.61 16.16
N LEU A 454 18.14 3.07 17.31
CA LEU A 454 17.43 2.87 18.59
C LEU A 454 15.97 3.37 18.50
N GLY A 455 15.71 4.43 17.74
CA GLY A 455 14.35 4.94 17.52
C GLY A 455 13.50 4.07 16.60
N GLU A 456 14.09 3.23 15.77
CA GLU A 456 13.30 2.23 14.99
C GLU A 456 12.81 1.09 15.86
N ALA A 457 13.65 0.71 16.83
CA ALA A 457 13.34 -0.32 17.80
C ALA A 457 12.34 0.13 18.89
N LEU A 458 12.11 1.43 19.08
CA LEU A 458 11.18 1.94 20.09
C LEU A 458 9.73 2.05 19.55
N PRO A 459 8.69 1.77 20.36
CA PRO A 459 7.29 1.85 19.93
C PRO A 459 6.91 3.21 19.37
N ALA A 460 5.94 3.26 18.46
CA ALA A 460 5.50 4.46 17.73
C ALA A 460 5.03 5.65 18.62
N SER A 461 4.80 5.45 19.92
CA SER A 461 4.52 6.50 20.91
C SER A 461 5.77 7.27 21.35
N HIS A 462 6.62 7.69 20.44
CA HIS A 462 7.90 8.37 20.71
C HIS A 462 7.83 9.58 21.66
N GLY A 463 6.66 10.14 21.92
CA GLY A 463 6.49 11.21 22.90
C GLY A 463 6.70 10.79 24.35
N ALA A 464 6.62 9.49 24.66
CA ALA A 464 6.80 8.99 26.03
C ALA A 464 8.29 8.90 26.44
N HIS A 465 9.23 9.00 25.48
CA HIS A 465 10.67 8.89 25.73
C HIS A 465 11.33 10.23 26.06
N PHE A 466 10.66 11.35 25.89
CA PHE A 466 11.14 12.68 26.18
C PHE A 466 10.24 13.35 27.22
N THR A 467 10.81 13.74 28.35
CA THR A 467 10.10 14.37 29.46
C THR A 467 10.78 15.66 29.90
N GLY A 468 9.98 16.67 30.30
CA GLY A 468 10.49 17.89 30.93
C GLY A 468 10.99 17.70 32.35
N ASP A 469 10.70 16.55 32.98
CA ASP A 469 11.19 16.19 34.32
C ASP A 469 12.59 15.56 34.21
N ALA A 470 13.61 16.33 34.56
CA ALA A 470 15.00 15.89 34.48
C ALA A 470 15.30 14.62 35.28
N THR A 471 14.49 14.32 36.33
CA THR A 471 14.67 13.10 37.16
C THR A 471 14.15 11.82 36.49
N LYS A 472 13.35 11.97 35.46
CA LYS A 472 12.74 10.87 34.67
C LYS A 472 13.26 10.78 33.25
N ALA A 473 14.34 11.46 32.91
CA ALA A 473 14.90 11.44 31.59
C ALA A 473 15.26 10.02 31.16
N SER A 474 14.83 9.61 29.95
CA SER A 474 15.15 8.30 29.39
C SER A 474 16.62 8.27 28.93
N VAL A 475 17.16 7.06 28.76
CA VAL A 475 18.51 6.89 28.20
C VAL A 475 18.62 7.54 26.82
N LEU A 476 17.59 7.45 25.98
CA LEU A 476 17.57 8.11 24.68
C LEU A 476 17.65 9.64 24.81
N GLN A 477 16.94 10.23 25.78
CA GLN A 477 17.00 11.67 26.03
C GLN A 477 18.41 12.12 26.45
N GLU A 478 19.10 11.34 27.28
CA GLU A 478 20.49 11.60 27.67
C GLU A 478 21.47 11.42 26.48
N MET A 479 21.25 10.39 25.66
CA MET A 479 22.03 10.18 24.43
C MET A 479 21.87 11.37 23.46
N MET A 480 20.65 11.89 23.30
CA MET A 480 20.41 13.08 22.46
C MET A 480 21.06 14.34 23.04
N ARG A 481 21.02 14.57 24.36
CA ARG A 481 21.76 15.66 24.99
C ARG A 481 23.26 15.58 24.67
N THR A 482 23.83 14.38 24.82
CA THR A 482 25.24 14.11 24.53
C THR A 482 25.54 14.33 23.06
N LEU A 483 24.74 13.78 22.13
CA LEU A 483 24.95 13.92 20.70
C LEU A 483 25.00 15.38 20.25
N VAL A 484 24.09 16.22 20.77
CA VAL A 484 24.01 17.63 20.39
C VAL A 484 25.13 18.46 20.99
N SER A 485 25.61 18.10 22.19
CA SER A 485 26.60 18.89 22.95
C SER A 485 28.05 18.45 22.83
N CYS A 486 28.31 17.19 22.38
CA CYS A 486 29.69 16.64 22.34
C CYS A 486 30.55 17.21 21.20
N GLY A 487 29.97 17.96 20.26
CA GLY A 487 30.71 18.53 19.13
C GLY A 487 30.92 17.59 17.93
N VAL A 488 30.26 16.41 17.90
CA VAL A 488 30.33 15.45 16.78
C VAL A 488 29.83 16.05 15.45
N SER A 489 28.96 17.07 15.50
CA SER A 489 28.56 17.85 14.33
C SER A 489 29.73 18.51 13.58
N GLY A 490 30.89 18.67 14.24
CA GLY A 490 32.10 19.22 13.65
C GLY A 490 33.05 18.17 13.06
N TYR A 491 32.70 16.90 13.07
CA TYR A 491 33.50 15.84 12.48
C TYR A 491 33.50 15.95 10.95
N GLN A 492 34.69 16.00 10.36
CA GLN A 492 34.85 16.29 8.93
C GLN A 492 34.79 15.03 8.06
N HIS A 493 33.61 14.39 8.04
CA HIS A 493 33.35 13.28 7.15
C HIS A 493 31.87 13.31 6.71
N THR A 494 31.63 13.12 5.42
CA THR A 494 30.29 13.21 4.79
C THR A 494 29.26 12.30 5.47
N SER A 495 29.61 11.05 5.73
CA SER A 495 28.72 10.07 6.36
C SER A 495 28.32 10.48 7.79
N VAL A 496 29.32 10.92 8.59
CA VAL A 496 29.06 11.38 9.98
C VAL A 496 28.15 12.61 9.98
N SER A 497 28.40 13.57 9.08
CA SER A 497 27.57 14.77 8.96
C SER A 497 26.11 14.41 8.60
N LEU A 498 25.90 13.54 7.63
CA LEU A 498 24.56 13.10 7.23
C LEU A 498 23.86 12.39 8.38
N GLU A 499 24.49 11.41 9.00
CA GLU A 499 23.91 10.64 10.10
C GLU A 499 23.56 11.51 11.31
N PHE A 500 24.38 12.52 11.59
CA PHE A 500 24.09 13.51 12.64
C PHE A 500 22.78 14.26 12.34
N PHE A 501 22.60 14.82 11.14
CA PHE A 501 21.41 15.59 10.81
C PHE A 501 20.17 14.69 10.69
N GLU A 502 20.28 13.46 10.17
CA GLU A 502 19.20 12.47 10.16
C GLU A 502 18.73 12.15 11.57
N THR A 503 19.68 11.89 12.48
CA THR A 503 19.38 11.58 13.88
C THR A 503 18.70 12.75 14.60
N VAL A 504 19.19 13.97 14.40
CA VAL A 504 18.60 15.19 14.96
C VAL A 504 17.16 15.38 14.51
N VAL A 505 16.88 15.19 13.22
CA VAL A 505 15.53 15.36 12.66
C VAL A 505 14.61 14.20 13.07
N ARG A 506 15.13 12.98 13.13
CA ARG A 506 14.37 11.83 13.63
C ARG A 506 13.84 12.07 15.04
N TYR A 507 14.67 12.64 15.90
CA TYR A 507 14.32 12.95 17.29
C TYR A 507 13.91 14.40 17.53
N GLU A 508 13.32 15.06 16.56
CA GLU A 508 12.88 16.45 16.63
C GLU A 508 12.00 16.76 17.88
N LYS A 509 11.25 15.76 18.39
CA LYS A 509 10.44 15.89 19.61
C LYS A 509 11.29 16.10 20.88
N PHE A 510 12.56 15.72 20.90
CA PHE A 510 13.49 16.04 21.95
C PHE A 510 13.59 17.55 22.17
N PHE A 511 13.64 18.32 21.10
CA PHE A 511 13.77 19.78 21.14
C PHE A 511 12.48 20.50 21.59
N LEU A 512 11.32 19.84 21.55
CA LEU A 512 10.09 20.37 22.16
C LEU A 512 10.17 20.37 23.68
N VAL A 513 10.93 19.43 24.25
CA VAL A 513 11.13 19.26 25.70
C VAL A 513 12.35 20.01 26.18
N GLU A 514 13.40 20.05 25.36
CA GLU A 514 14.66 20.73 25.66
C GLU A 514 15.04 21.79 24.59
N PRO A 515 14.24 22.87 24.47
CA PRO A 515 14.42 23.87 23.41
C PRO A 515 15.74 24.65 23.49
N HIS A 516 16.43 24.64 24.63
CA HIS A 516 17.75 25.31 24.80
C HIS A 516 18.87 24.71 23.93
N HIS A 517 18.67 23.51 23.36
CA HIS A 517 19.59 22.91 22.40
C HIS A 517 19.34 23.34 20.95
N ILE A 518 18.20 23.97 20.65
CA ILE A 518 17.86 24.43 19.27
C ILE A 518 18.94 25.35 18.68
N PRO A 519 19.49 26.38 19.38
CA PRO A 519 20.50 27.26 18.80
C PRO A 519 21.76 26.53 18.32
N LEU A 520 22.23 25.53 19.07
CA LEU A 520 23.42 24.75 18.70
C LEU A 520 23.21 23.99 17.39
N VAL A 521 22.05 23.42 17.22
CA VAL A 521 21.71 22.65 16.01
C VAL A 521 21.43 23.58 14.82
N LEU A 522 20.78 24.72 15.05
CA LEU A 522 20.57 25.74 14.02
C LEU A 522 21.91 26.23 13.44
N VAL A 523 22.88 26.52 14.26
CA VAL A 523 24.22 26.93 13.80
C VAL A 523 24.84 25.83 12.93
N ALA A 524 24.72 24.54 13.34
CA ALA A 524 25.24 23.42 12.55
C ALA A 524 24.52 23.29 11.19
N PHE A 525 23.19 23.49 11.13
CA PHE A 525 22.47 23.50 9.87
C PHE A 525 22.92 24.64 8.91
N LEU A 526 23.18 25.83 9.45
CA LEU A 526 23.38 27.05 8.66
C LEU A 526 24.83 27.29 8.23
N ASP A 527 25.81 26.66 8.90
CA ASP A 527 27.25 26.87 8.62
C ASP A 527 27.86 25.79 7.68
N GLN A 528 29.19 25.69 7.68
CA GLN A 528 30.00 24.75 6.88
C GLN A 528 29.74 23.27 7.19
N ARG A 529 29.06 22.96 8.26
CA ARG A 529 28.70 21.58 8.66
C ARG A 529 27.44 21.10 7.93
N GLY A 530 26.54 22.00 7.56
CA GLY A 530 25.25 21.74 6.97
C GLY A 530 25.05 22.33 5.57
N LEU A 531 24.23 23.36 5.43
CA LEU A 531 23.84 23.97 4.16
C LEU A 531 25.01 24.56 3.35
N ARG A 532 26.14 24.78 3.99
CA ARG A 532 27.37 25.29 3.38
C ARG A 532 28.50 24.26 3.33
N HIS A 533 28.16 22.97 3.52
CA HIS A 533 29.12 21.88 3.48
C HIS A 533 29.81 21.77 2.11
N GLY A 534 31.08 21.32 2.08
CA GLY A 534 31.84 21.15 0.83
C GLY A 534 31.19 20.17 -0.15
N SER A 535 30.58 19.08 0.34
CA SER A 535 29.90 18.08 -0.48
C SER A 535 28.50 18.56 -0.89
N PRO A 536 28.16 18.58 -2.21
CA PRO A 536 26.80 18.88 -2.70
C PRO A 536 25.75 17.94 -2.14
N LYS A 537 26.09 16.65 -1.95
CA LYS A 537 25.21 15.62 -1.40
C LYS A 537 24.74 15.95 0.01
N VAL A 538 25.67 16.41 0.88
CA VAL A 538 25.34 16.85 2.24
C VAL A 538 24.43 18.08 2.18
N ARG A 539 24.77 19.07 1.37
CA ARG A 539 23.95 20.29 1.25
C ARG A 539 22.52 19.99 0.83
N SER A 540 22.35 19.17 -0.21
CA SER A 540 21.03 18.77 -0.72
C SER A 540 20.21 18.05 0.36
N ARG A 541 20.78 17.04 1.01
CA ARG A 541 20.08 16.32 2.06
C ARG A 541 19.77 17.19 3.28
N VAL A 542 20.70 18.00 3.68
CA VAL A 542 20.53 18.94 4.80
C VAL A 542 19.48 19.99 4.51
N ALA A 543 19.33 20.46 3.27
CA ALA A 543 18.27 21.38 2.88
C ALA A 543 16.87 20.78 3.17
N TYR A 544 16.65 19.54 2.81
CA TYR A 544 15.42 18.82 3.12
C TYR A 544 15.23 18.64 4.64
N LEU A 545 16.27 18.17 5.34
CA LEU A 545 16.22 17.93 6.78
C LEU A 545 15.99 19.21 7.58
N PHE A 546 16.58 20.31 7.16
CA PHE A 546 16.38 21.62 7.76
C PHE A 546 14.93 22.09 7.64
N SER A 547 14.34 21.91 6.46
CA SER A 547 12.92 22.24 6.24
C SER A 547 12.01 21.43 7.17
N ARG A 548 12.27 20.13 7.37
CA ARG A 548 11.54 19.30 8.32
C ARG A 548 11.71 19.77 9.76
N PHE A 549 12.95 20.02 10.18
CA PHE A 549 13.28 20.48 11.53
C PHE A 549 12.55 21.79 11.88
N VAL A 550 12.60 22.77 10.97
CA VAL A 550 11.89 24.05 11.15
C VAL A 550 10.38 23.84 11.18
N LYS A 551 9.83 22.99 10.32
CA LYS A 551 8.38 22.73 10.26
C LYS A 551 7.83 22.22 11.59
N THR A 552 8.56 21.38 12.27
CA THR A 552 8.13 20.84 13.58
C THR A 552 8.36 21.80 14.73
N LEU A 553 9.46 22.56 14.69
CA LEU A 553 9.92 23.37 15.83
C LEU A 553 9.70 24.88 15.66
N HIS A 554 8.96 25.31 14.61
CA HIS A 554 8.78 26.73 14.29
C HIS A 554 8.33 27.59 15.49
N LYS A 555 7.52 27.05 16.41
CA LYS A 555 7.07 27.77 17.61
C LYS A 555 8.19 28.15 18.58
N HIS A 556 9.30 27.39 18.57
CA HIS A 556 10.46 27.63 19.43
C HIS A 556 11.54 28.44 18.72
N MET A 557 11.32 28.89 17.48
CA MET A 557 12.30 29.59 16.67
C MET A 557 12.05 31.09 16.56
N ASN A 558 11.01 31.62 17.20
CA ASN A 558 10.62 33.02 17.08
C ASN A 558 11.73 34.04 17.30
N ALA A 559 12.64 33.75 18.26
CA ALA A 559 13.80 34.62 18.53
C ALA A 559 14.86 34.60 17.42
N PHE A 560 14.84 33.62 16.53
CA PHE A 560 15.92 33.39 15.55
C PHE A 560 15.49 33.65 14.10
N ILE A 561 14.21 33.98 13.86
CA ILE A 561 13.64 34.08 12.50
C ILE A 561 14.45 35.02 11.61
N GLU A 562 14.73 36.24 12.06
CA GLU A 562 15.46 37.20 11.24
C GLU A 562 16.91 36.79 10.99
N ASP A 563 17.55 36.18 11.98
CA ASP A 563 18.92 35.70 11.85
C ASP A 563 18.99 34.51 10.89
N ILE A 564 18.02 33.59 10.97
CA ILE A 564 17.91 32.48 10.01
C ILE A 564 17.69 33.02 8.60
N LEU A 565 16.71 33.91 8.40
CA LEU A 565 16.41 34.47 7.07
C LEU A 565 17.61 35.23 6.48
N ARG A 566 18.34 35.97 7.31
CA ARG A 566 19.57 36.67 6.89
C ARG A 566 20.67 35.69 6.47
N GLN A 567 20.85 34.59 7.21
CA GLN A 567 21.86 33.58 6.91
C GLN A 567 21.57 32.72 5.70
N ILE A 568 20.30 32.57 5.30
CA ILE A 568 19.94 31.81 4.11
C ILE A 568 19.63 32.70 2.90
N GLN A 569 19.80 34.02 3.00
CA GLN A 569 19.41 34.98 1.97
C GLN A 569 20.08 34.69 0.62
N ASP A 570 21.36 34.38 0.60
CA ASP A 570 22.13 34.01 -0.61
C ASP A 570 21.68 32.63 -1.19
N LEU A 571 21.11 31.76 -0.38
CA LEU A 571 20.54 30.49 -0.82
C LEU A 571 19.14 30.65 -1.44
N LEU A 572 18.51 31.81 -1.28
CA LEU A 572 17.19 32.18 -1.81
C LEU A 572 17.28 32.99 -3.09
N GLU A 573 18.48 33.28 -3.59
CA GLU A 573 18.67 34.04 -4.83
C GLU A 573 18.41 33.15 -6.05
N LEU A 574 17.67 33.68 -7.04
CA LEU A 574 17.49 33.05 -8.33
C LEU A 574 18.78 33.18 -9.13
N SER A 575 19.46 32.05 -9.38
CA SER A 575 20.73 32.04 -10.12
C SER A 575 20.49 31.79 -11.61
N PRO A 576 20.72 32.76 -12.50
CA PRO A 576 20.65 32.53 -13.93
C PRO A 576 21.76 31.57 -14.40
N PRO A 577 21.52 30.78 -15.46
CA PRO A 577 22.47 29.75 -15.94
C PRO A 577 23.82 30.28 -16.48
N GLU A 578 24.02 31.58 -16.55
CA GLU A 578 25.21 32.19 -17.18
C GLU A 578 26.36 32.57 -16.24
N ASN A 579 26.14 32.47 -14.92
CA ASN A 579 27.13 33.04 -13.98
C ASN A 579 28.38 32.17 -13.72
N GLY A 580 28.58 31.06 -14.44
CA GLY A 580 29.82 30.25 -14.43
C GLY A 580 30.23 29.64 -13.09
N PHE A 581 29.62 30.05 -11.97
CA PHE A 581 29.80 29.48 -10.66
C PHE A 581 28.60 28.58 -10.31
N PRO A 582 28.84 27.30 -9.95
CA PRO A 582 27.73 26.46 -9.55
C PRO A 582 27.09 27.04 -8.27
N ALA A 583 25.78 27.19 -8.30
CA ALA A 583 24.99 27.55 -7.11
C ALA A 583 25.28 26.58 -5.96
N LEU A 584 25.26 27.07 -4.72
CA LEU A 584 25.46 26.23 -3.54
C LEU A 584 24.41 25.13 -3.41
N LEU A 585 23.18 25.43 -3.78
CA LEU A 585 22.04 24.49 -3.79
C LEU A 585 21.49 24.36 -5.20
N THR A 586 20.97 23.20 -5.54
CA THR A 586 20.18 23.00 -6.76
C THR A 586 18.85 23.74 -6.64
N SER A 587 18.19 24.01 -7.76
CA SER A 587 16.85 24.64 -7.74
C SER A 587 15.82 23.80 -6.97
N ASP A 588 15.92 22.47 -7.01
CA ASP A 588 15.08 21.58 -6.22
C ASP A 588 15.33 21.70 -4.72
N ASP A 589 16.60 21.87 -4.31
CA ASP A 589 16.94 22.09 -2.90
C ASP A 589 16.51 23.47 -2.42
N GLN A 590 16.58 24.48 -3.29
CA GLN A 590 16.08 25.83 -2.99
C GLN A 590 14.57 25.84 -2.67
N LEU A 591 13.77 24.92 -3.28
CA LEU A 591 12.35 24.76 -2.94
C LEU A 591 12.15 24.51 -1.43
N PHE A 592 13.04 23.73 -0.79
CA PHE A 592 12.98 23.52 0.66
C PHE A 592 13.33 24.78 1.45
N MET A 593 14.26 25.60 0.94
CA MET A 593 14.64 26.84 1.59
C MET A 593 13.50 27.88 1.53
N PHE A 594 12.83 28.03 0.39
CA PHE A 594 11.67 28.91 0.26
C PHE A 594 10.49 28.42 1.12
N GLU A 595 10.27 27.10 1.20
CA GLU A 595 9.25 26.54 2.11
C GLU A 595 9.58 26.86 3.57
N THR A 596 10.84 26.70 3.97
CA THR A 596 11.33 27.03 5.31
C THR A 596 11.15 28.49 5.66
N ALA A 597 11.56 29.39 4.76
CA ALA A 597 11.37 30.83 4.93
C ALA A 597 9.88 31.19 5.08
N GLY A 598 9.02 30.62 4.25
CA GLY A 598 7.57 30.79 4.34
C GLY A 598 7.00 30.36 5.68
N ILE A 599 7.39 29.18 6.19
CA ILE A 599 6.96 28.64 7.48
C ILE A 599 7.38 29.57 8.63
N LEU A 600 8.63 30.01 8.65
CA LEU A 600 9.15 30.92 9.68
C LEU A 600 8.41 32.25 9.70
N ILE A 601 8.15 32.85 8.54
CA ILE A 601 7.44 34.13 8.42
C ILE A 601 5.98 34.00 8.89
N VAL A 602 5.29 32.97 8.41
CA VAL A 602 3.83 32.81 8.66
C VAL A 602 3.56 32.44 10.11
N HIS A 603 4.33 31.51 10.66
CA HIS A 603 4.12 30.99 12.02
C HIS A 603 4.89 31.74 13.10
N GLY A 604 5.79 32.66 12.71
CA GLY A 604 6.47 33.52 13.67
C GLY A 604 5.52 34.43 14.44
N ASP A 605 5.89 34.80 15.67
CA ASP A 605 5.17 35.79 16.46
C ASP A 605 5.46 37.19 15.90
N GLY A 606 4.41 37.99 15.73
CA GLY A 606 4.53 39.36 15.27
C GLY A 606 3.31 39.89 14.55
N PRO A 607 3.20 41.22 14.42
CA PRO A 607 2.08 41.83 13.74
C PRO A 607 2.07 41.54 12.23
N ALA A 608 0.88 41.64 11.61
CA ALA A 608 0.68 41.36 10.20
C ALA A 608 1.61 42.18 9.29
N GLU A 609 1.87 43.44 9.63
CA GLU A 609 2.72 44.33 8.87
C GLU A 609 4.17 43.82 8.80
N ARG A 610 4.71 43.28 9.88
CA ARG A 610 6.04 42.68 9.94
C ARG A 610 6.11 41.44 9.05
N LYS A 611 5.13 40.54 9.16
CA LYS A 611 5.05 39.32 8.34
C LYS A 611 4.92 39.65 6.85
N GLN A 612 4.08 40.65 6.51
CA GLN A 612 3.95 41.14 5.16
C GLN A 612 5.29 41.74 4.63
N GLY A 613 5.99 42.53 5.49
CA GLY A 613 7.27 43.09 5.14
C GLY A 613 8.31 42.01 4.83
N LEU A 614 8.46 41.02 5.68
CA LEU A 614 9.35 39.86 5.50
C LEU A 614 9.00 39.07 4.23
N MET A 615 7.70 38.79 4.00
CA MET A 615 7.27 38.08 2.78
C MET A 615 7.52 38.88 1.53
N ARG A 616 7.34 40.22 1.56
CA ARG A 616 7.64 41.07 0.44
C ARG A 616 9.15 41.18 0.17
N SER A 617 9.98 41.19 1.24
CA SER A 617 11.45 41.16 1.09
C SER A 617 11.94 39.82 0.53
N LEU A 618 11.22 38.73 0.77
CA LEU A 618 11.51 37.41 0.22
C LEU A 618 11.11 37.27 -1.24
N LEU A 619 9.88 37.69 -1.60
CA LEU A 619 9.32 37.47 -2.94
C LEU A 619 9.52 38.63 -3.92
N GLY A 620 9.80 39.83 -3.43
CA GLY A 620 10.05 41.01 -4.27
C GLY A 620 11.21 40.85 -5.24
N PRO A 621 12.42 40.53 -4.76
CA PRO A 621 13.56 40.24 -5.62
C PRO A 621 13.31 39.09 -6.61
N LEU A 622 12.57 38.07 -6.19
CA LEU A 622 12.20 36.95 -7.06
C LEU A 622 11.32 37.40 -8.24
N MET A 623 10.32 38.26 -7.97
CA MET A 623 9.43 38.81 -9.01
C MET A 623 10.18 39.72 -9.97
N GLU A 624 11.09 40.56 -9.47
CA GLU A 624 11.93 41.44 -10.30
C GLU A 624 12.86 40.63 -11.21
N ALA A 625 13.57 39.66 -10.65
CA ALA A 625 14.42 38.75 -11.42
C ALA A 625 13.61 37.95 -12.46
N PHE A 626 12.40 37.47 -12.09
CA PHE A 626 11.52 36.79 -13.03
C PHE A 626 11.15 37.65 -14.24
N GLY A 627 10.79 38.92 -14.03
CA GLY A 627 10.46 39.83 -15.12
C GLY A 627 11.64 40.04 -16.08
N LEU A 628 12.85 40.25 -15.53
CA LEU A 628 14.09 40.45 -16.34
C LEU A 628 14.44 39.16 -17.12
N LEU A 629 14.30 37.99 -16.52
CA LEU A 629 14.59 36.73 -17.18
C LEU A 629 13.55 36.38 -18.25
N LEU A 630 12.28 36.74 -18.05
CA LEU A 630 11.24 36.56 -19.04
C LEU A 630 11.48 37.45 -20.30
N ASP A 631 11.87 38.68 -20.09
CA ASP A 631 12.28 39.58 -21.17
C ASP A 631 13.51 39.05 -21.93
N LYS A 632 14.45 38.45 -21.22
CA LYS A 632 15.62 37.83 -21.83
C LYS A 632 15.22 36.57 -22.63
N LEU A 633 14.38 35.70 -22.08
CA LEU A 633 13.89 34.51 -22.77
C LEU A 633 13.18 34.84 -24.08
N SER A 634 12.40 35.95 -24.10
CA SER A 634 11.67 36.38 -25.29
C SER A 634 12.59 36.83 -26.43
N ARG A 635 13.85 37.18 -26.15
CA ARG A 635 14.87 37.65 -27.11
C ARG A 635 15.94 36.59 -27.42
N GLU A 636 15.98 35.52 -26.65
CA GLU A 636 16.95 34.43 -26.81
C GLU A 636 16.61 33.59 -28.05
N THR A 637 17.63 33.21 -28.82
CA THR A 637 17.50 32.44 -30.06
C THR A 637 18.10 31.04 -29.96
N GLU A 638 18.97 30.79 -28.99
CA GLU A 638 19.64 29.51 -28.78
C GLU A 638 18.76 28.57 -27.96
N ALA A 639 18.45 27.38 -28.49
CA ALA A 639 17.51 26.47 -27.90
C ALA A 639 17.91 25.98 -26.49
N GLU A 640 19.19 25.69 -26.25
CA GLU A 640 19.71 25.28 -24.95
C GLU A 640 19.56 26.37 -23.89
N ARG A 641 19.83 27.61 -24.27
CA ARG A 641 19.66 28.77 -23.37
C ARG A 641 18.18 29.06 -23.11
N GLN A 642 17.33 28.92 -24.15
CA GLN A 642 15.89 29.04 -23.96
C GLN A 642 15.38 27.99 -22.94
N ALA A 643 15.84 26.73 -23.04
CA ALA A 643 15.47 25.69 -22.09
C ALA A 643 15.94 26.01 -20.66
N ALA A 644 17.20 26.41 -20.51
CA ALA A 644 17.75 26.78 -19.20
C ALA A 644 17.05 27.99 -18.55
N LEU A 645 16.70 29.02 -19.35
CA LEU A 645 15.91 30.16 -18.88
C LEU A 645 14.46 29.77 -18.53
N GLY A 646 13.85 28.91 -19.34
CA GLY A 646 12.50 28.36 -19.07
C GLY A 646 12.44 27.57 -17.78
N ASP A 647 13.43 26.74 -17.52
CA ASP A 647 13.54 25.97 -16.27
C ASP A 647 13.74 26.92 -15.07
N CYS A 648 14.62 27.89 -15.20
CA CYS A 648 14.85 28.90 -14.15
C CYS A 648 13.57 29.68 -13.80
N LEU A 649 12.81 30.12 -14.81
CA LEU A 649 11.54 30.82 -14.64
C LEU A 649 10.49 29.89 -13.99
N SER A 650 10.43 28.60 -14.39
CA SER A 650 9.51 27.63 -13.83
C SER A 650 9.81 27.38 -12.34
N HIS A 651 11.10 27.31 -11.97
CA HIS A 651 11.52 27.20 -10.58
C HIS A 651 11.18 28.45 -9.76
N ALA A 652 11.33 29.65 -10.34
CA ALA A 652 10.94 30.89 -9.66
C ALA A 652 9.44 30.89 -9.25
N VAL A 653 8.57 30.45 -10.15
CA VAL A 653 7.14 30.29 -9.85
C VAL A 653 6.94 29.23 -8.77
N GLY A 654 7.71 28.13 -8.86
CA GLY A 654 7.74 27.06 -7.86
C GLY A 654 8.14 27.55 -6.47
N PHE A 655 9.14 28.44 -6.36
CA PHE A 655 9.59 29.03 -5.11
C PHE A 655 8.49 29.83 -4.43
N ALA A 656 7.81 30.71 -5.16
CA ALA A 656 6.67 31.45 -4.64
C ALA A 656 5.52 30.51 -4.21
N SER A 657 5.28 29.44 -4.97
CA SER A 657 4.30 28.41 -4.60
C SER A 657 4.69 27.73 -3.28
N ARG A 658 5.96 27.41 -3.09
CA ARG A 658 6.46 26.74 -1.87
C ARG A 658 6.30 27.62 -0.61
N THR A 659 6.59 28.92 -0.68
CA THR A 659 6.35 29.83 0.46
C THR A 659 4.88 29.82 0.89
N SER A 660 3.97 29.69 -0.06
CA SER A 660 2.53 29.69 0.21
C SER A 660 2.05 28.42 0.94
N LYS A 661 2.80 27.33 0.94
CA LYS A 661 2.45 26.09 1.66
C LYS A 661 2.30 26.27 3.17
N ALA A 662 2.91 27.28 3.73
CA ALA A 662 2.75 27.67 5.12
C ALA A 662 1.30 28.09 5.47
N PHE A 663 0.50 28.49 4.48
CA PHE A 663 -0.88 28.88 4.67
C PHE A 663 -1.84 27.71 4.41
N SER A 664 -2.79 27.53 5.31
CA SER A 664 -3.83 26.49 5.17
C SER A 664 -5.06 26.96 4.37
N ASN A 665 -5.38 28.26 4.41
CA ASN A 665 -6.56 28.86 3.78
C ASN A 665 -6.43 30.39 3.66
N LYS A 666 -7.43 31.02 3.05
CA LYS A 666 -7.52 32.48 2.88
C LYS A 666 -7.40 33.27 4.20
N GLN A 667 -8.01 32.75 5.26
CA GLN A 667 -7.99 33.46 6.57
C GLN A 667 -6.56 33.56 7.11
N THR A 668 -5.76 32.51 6.96
CA THR A 668 -4.35 32.52 7.40
C THR A 668 -3.51 33.50 6.58
N VAL A 669 -3.74 33.60 5.26
CA VAL A 669 -3.07 34.60 4.39
C VAL A 669 -3.45 36.04 4.80
N LYS A 670 -4.75 36.28 5.00
CA LYS A 670 -5.28 37.59 5.41
C LYS A 670 -4.76 37.99 6.79
N HIS A 671 -4.73 37.05 7.73
CA HIS A 671 -4.23 37.31 9.09
C HIS A 671 -2.75 37.67 9.12
N CYS A 672 -1.96 37.18 8.15
CA CYS A 672 -0.55 37.56 7.99
C CYS A 672 -0.35 38.78 7.09
N GLY A 673 -1.40 39.44 6.60
CA GLY A 673 -1.32 40.60 5.70
C GLY A 673 -0.74 40.29 4.31
N CYS A 674 -0.60 39.03 3.93
CA CYS A 674 0.14 38.60 2.73
C CYS A 674 -0.73 38.55 1.46
N THR A 675 -2.02 38.85 1.51
CA THR A 675 -2.93 38.79 0.35
C THR A 675 -2.41 39.56 -0.87
N GLN A 676 -2.00 40.84 -0.64
CA GLN A 676 -1.48 41.67 -1.73
C GLN A 676 -0.17 41.15 -2.31
N VAL A 677 0.73 40.59 -1.49
CA VAL A 677 2.00 40.04 -1.95
C VAL A 677 1.79 38.90 -2.96
N TYR A 678 0.83 38.01 -2.70
CA TYR A 678 0.54 36.89 -3.62
C TYR A 678 -0.26 37.33 -4.85
N ARG A 679 -1.07 38.40 -4.72
CA ARG A 679 -1.66 39.05 -5.91
C ARG A 679 -0.59 39.63 -6.82
N ASP A 680 0.40 40.33 -6.25
CA ASP A 680 1.56 40.86 -6.99
C ASP A 680 2.33 39.72 -7.67
N CYS A 681 2.52 38.56 -7.02
CA CYS A 681 3.10 37.37 -7.64
C CYS A 681 2.28 36.87 -8.85
N LEU A 682 0.95 36.77 -8.71
CA LEU A 682 0.09 36.40 -9.83
C LEU A 682 0.25 37.36 -11.01
N GLN A 683 0.26 38.67 -10.73
CA GLN A 683 0.43 39.72 -11.75
C GLN A 683 1.80 39.63 -12.43
N ALA A 684 2.86 39.29 -11.69
CA ALA A 684 4.22 39.13 -12.21
C ALA A 684 4.39 37.86 -13.08
N PHE A 685 3.72 36.75 -12.72
CA PHE A 685 3.94 35.46 -13.39
C PHE A 685 3.02 35.23 -14.60
N LEU A 686 1.82 35.82 -14.62
CA LEU A 686 0.86 35.64 -15.73
C LEU A 686 1.40 35.99 -17.13
N PRO A 687 2.23 37.00 -17.34
CA PRO A 687 2.80 37.30 -18.65
C PRO A 687 3.60 36.15 -19.28
N ALA A 688 4.14 35.24 -18.46
CA ALA A 688 4.85 34.04 -18.94
C ALA A 688 3.96 33.09 -19.77
N LEU A 689 2.63 33.10 -19.57
CA LEU A 689 1.70 32.34 -20.37
C LEU A 689 1.65 32.77 -21.84
N GLY A 690 2.00 34.02 -22.13
CA GLY A 690 2.08 34.60 -23.48
C GLY A 690 3.45 34.40 -24.15
N CYS A 691 4.46 33.84 -23.46
CA CYS A 691 5.78 33.63 -24.02
C CYS A 691 5.73 32.69 -25.24
N PRO A 692 6.34 33.02 -26.40
CA PRO A 692 6.27 32.18 -27.58
C PRO A 692 7.15 30.92 -27.50
N VAL A 693 8.15 30.92 -26.60
CA VAL A 693 9.10 29.81 -26.40
C VAL A 693 8.93 29.20 -25.01
N GLN A 694 9.33 27.97 -24.84
CA GLN A 694 9.22 27.23 -23.57
C GLN A 694 7.79 27.22 -22.98
N ARG A 695 6.78 27.14 -23.83
CA ARG A 695 5.36 27.24 -23.44
C ARG A 695 4.95 26.18 -22.43
N GLY A 696 5.34 24.91 -22.67
CA GLY A 696 4.96 23.78 -21.81
C GLY A 696 5.39 23.96 -20.36
N PRO A 697 6.68 24.11 -20.04
CA PRO A 697 7.17 24.33 -18.69
C PRO A 697 6.56 25.56 -18.01
N LEU A 698 6.48 26.69 -18.72
CA LEU A 698 5.95 27.94 -18.16
C LEU A 698 4.46 27.85 -17.85
N ARG A 699 3.65 27.27 -18.76
CA ARG A 699 2.22 27.04 -18.55
C ARG A 699 1.98 26.13 -17.36
N SER A 700 2.75 25.03 -17.26
CA SER A 700 2.66 24.08 -16.16
C SER A 700 2.98 24.74 -14.80
N ALA A 701 4.04 25.54 -14.73
CA ALA A 701 4.42 26.23 -13.51
C ALA A 701 3.35 27.24 -13.07
N VAL A 702 2.93 28.15 -13.98
CA VAL A 702 1.93 29.20 -13.66
C VAL A 702 0.58 28.58 -13.30
N ARG A 703 0.14 27.53 -13.99
CA ARG A 703 -1.09 26.81 -13.67
C ARG A 703 -1.01 26.18 -12.27
N SER A 704 0.09 25.52 -11.93
CA SER A 704 0.30 24.94 -10.60
C SER A 704 0.26 26.03 -9.51
N PHE A 705 0.78 27.21 -9.80
CA PHE A 705 0.69 28.34 -8.89
C PHE A 705 -0.76 28.84 -8.76
N LEU A 706 -1.51 28.96 -9.85
CA LEU A 706 -2.93 29.31 -9.83
C LEU A 706 -3.74 28.32 -8.99
N HIS A 707 -3.53 27.01 -9.15
CA HIS A 707 -4.15 25.98 -8.32
C HIS A 707 -3.93 26.24 -6.82
N ARG A 708 -2.72 26.61 -6.47
CA ARG A 708 -2.39 26.92 -5.09
C ARG A 708 -3.05 28.20 -4.60
N MET A 709 -3.11 29.24 -5.46
CA MET A 709 -3.71 30.52 -5.12
C MET A 709 -5.22 30.44 -4.95
N ILE A 710 -5.92 29.52 -5.61
CA ILE A 710 -7.34 29.24 -5.36
C ILE A 710 -7.58 28.86 -3.88
N ILE A 711 -6.63 28.17 -3.25
CA ILE A 711 -6.72 27.81 -1.83
C ILE A 711 -6.38 29.01 -0.93
N CYS A 712 -5.34 29.76 -1.30
CA CYS A 712 -4.76 30.82 -0.48
C CYS A 712 -5.53 32.14 -0.57
N LEU A 713 -6.04 32.49 -1.74
CA LEU A 713 -6.66 33.80 -2.02
C LEU A 713 -8.16 33.68 -2.27
N GLU A 714 -8.68 32.50 -2.60
CA GLU A 714 -10.08 32.25 -2.94
C GLU A 714 -10.58 33.20 -4.03
N GLU A 715 -11.65 33.99 -3.76
CA GLU A 715 -12.29 34.87 -4.76
C GLU A 715 -11.33 35.90 -5.36
N GLU A 716 -10.27 36.25 -4.68
CA GLU A 716 -9.29 37.23 -5.15
C GLU A 716 -8.45 36.75 -6.34
N VAL A 717 -8.50 35.43 -6.65
CA VAL A 717 -7.88 34.85 -7.86
C VAL A 717 -8.76 35.07 -9.09
N LEU A 718 -10.10 35.20 -8.93
CA LEU A 718 -11.05 35.24 -10.02
C LEU A 718 -10.76 36.32 -11.09
N PRO A 719 -10.30 37.55 -10.77
CA PRO A 719 -9.94 38.53 -11.79
C PRO A 719 -8.80 38.09 -12.74
N PHE A 720 -7.94 37.16 -12.32
CA PHE A 720 -6.80 36.69 -13.11
C PHE A 720 -7.14 35.48 -14.00
N VAL A 721 -8.23 34.78 -13.70
CA VAL A 721 -8.60 33.53 -14.39
C VAL A 721 -8.97 33.71 -15.87
N PRO A 722 -9.72 34.75 -16.30
CA PRO A 722 -10.06 34.96 -17.71
C PRO A 722 -8.81 35.14 -18.60
N ALA A 723 -7.89 36.00 -18.19
CA ALA A 723 -6.65 36.25 -18.95
C ALA A 723 -5.75 34.99 -18.99
N ALA A 724 -5.65 34.27 -17.89
CA ALA A 724 -4.93 33.00 -17.85
C ALA A 724 -5.54 31.98 -18.82
N SER A 725 -6.88 31.86 -18.82
CA SER A 725 -7.59 30.93 -19.69
C SER A 725 -7.40 31.24 -21.16
N GLU A 726 -7.47 32.50 -21.55
CA GLU A 726 -7.25 32.93 -22.95
C GLU A 726 -5.87 32.47 -23.44
N HIS A 727 -4.83 32.74 -22.65
CA HIS A 727 -3.46 32.33 -23.00
C HIS A 727 -3.27 30.82 -23.01
N MET A 728 -3.90 30.06 -22.10
CA MET A 728 -3.80 28.60 -22.02
C MET A 728 -4.52 27.89 -23.15
N LEU A 729 -5.61 28.45 -23.66
CA LEU A 729 -6.37 27.88 -24.80
C LEU A 729 -5.76 28.20 -26.16
N LYS A 730 -4.89 29.23 -26.25
CA LYS A 730 -4.24 29.60 -27.50
C LYS A 730 -3.12 28.62 -27.84
N ASP A 731 -3.18 28.00 -29.04
CA ASP A 731 -2.16 27.05 -29.53
C ASP A 731 -1.82 25.96 -28.49
N CYS A 732 -2.85 25.38 -27.86
CA CYS A 732 -2.66 24.36 -26.82
C CYS A 732 -2.46 22.95 -27.40
N GLU A 733 -1.78 22.10 -26.64
CA GLU A 733 -1.61 20.67 -26.88
C GLU A 733 -2.47 19.83 -25.96
N ALA A 734 -2.56 18.51 -26.22
CA ALA A 734 -3.36 17.60 -25.41
C ALA A 734 -3.00 17.66 -23.92
N LYS A 735 -1.72 17.69 -23.62
CA LYS A 735 -1.20 17.79 -22.24
C LYS A 735 -1.61 19.10 -21.56
N ASP A 736 -1.55 20.25 -22.28
CA ASP A 736 -1.95 21.55 -21.73
C ASP A 736 -3.42 21.51 -21.26
N LEU A 737 -4.31 20.94 -22.09
CA LEU A 737 -5.74 20.82 -21.78
C LEU A 737 -6.00 19.82 -20.65
N GLN A 738 -5.34 18.65 -20.64
CA GLN A 738 -5.46 17.66 -19.56
C GLN A 738 -5.12 18.25 -18.21
N GLU A 739 -4.16 19.14 -18.18
CA GLU A 739 -3.72 19.81 -16.96
C GLU A 739 -4.52 21.09 -16.63
N PHE A 740 -5.12 21.74 -17.63
CA PHE A 740 -5.95 22.93 -17.45
C PHE A 740 -7.37 22.61 -16.96
N ILE A 741 -7.96 21.52 -17.45
CA ILE A 741 -9.32 21.09 -17.09
C ILE A 741 -9.50 20.91 -15.58
N PRO A 742 -8.57 20.25 -14.82
CA PRO A 742 -8.66 20.16 -13.37
C PRO A 742 -8.68 21.51 -12.66
N LEU A 743 -7.95 22.51 -13.19
CA LEU A 743 -7.98 23.88 -12.64
C LEU A 743 -9.38 24.50 -12.78
N ILE A 744 -9.98 24.41 -13.96
CA ILE A 744 -11.36 24.92 -14.20
C ILE A 744 -12.37 24.14 -13.36
N SER A 745 -12.21 22.83 -13.24
CA SER A 745 -13.06 22.00 -12.38
C SER A 745 -12.97 22.39 -10.90
N GLN A 746 -11.77 22.67 -10.40
CA GLN A 746 -11.57 23.15 -9.02
C GLN A 746 -12.24 24.51 -8.79
N ILE A 747 -12.08 25.45 -9.73
CA ILE A 747 -12.71 26.77 -9.69
C ILE A 747 -14.24 26.60 -9.68
N THR A 748 -14.76 25.78 -10.57
CA THR A 748 -16.19 25.46 -10.70
C THR A 748 -16.78 24.90 -9.41
N ALA A 749 -16.14 23.86 -8.86
CA ALA A 749 -16.60 23.20 -7.64
C ALA A 749 -16.55 24.13 -6.42
N LYS A 750 -15.52 25.00 -6.33
CA LYS A 750 -15.32 25.89 -5.17
C LYS A 750 -16.22 27.12 -5.21
N PHE A 751 -16.33 27.81 -6.34
CA PHE A 751 -17.00 29.12 -6.43
C PHE A 751 -18.41 29.04 -7.01
N LYS A 752 -18.79 27.91 -7.59
CA LYS A 752 -20.17 27.65 -8.08
C LYS A 752 -20.70 28.84 -8.94
N VAL A 753 -21.87 29.37 -8.56
CA VAL A 753 -22.58 30.44 -9.30
C VAL A 753 -21.73 31.69 -9.54
N GLN A 754 -20.77 32.01 -8.68
CA GLN A 754 -19.92 33.20 -8.84
C GLN A 754 -19.10 33.19 -10.11
N VAL A 755 -18.74 32.02 -10.62
CA VAL A 755 -17.92 31.85 -11.86
C VAL A 755 -18.75 31.52 -13.08
N SER A 756 -20.09 31.50 -12.98
CA SER A 756 -20.99 31.24 -14.11
C SER A 756 -20.76 32.18 -15.31
N PRO A 757 -20.59 33.50 -15.16
CA PRO A 757 -20.30 34.39 -16.29
C PRO A 757 -18.98 34.07 -17.00
N PHE A 758 -17.94 33.70 -16.25
CA PHE A 758 -16.65 33.28 -16.80
C PHE A 758 -16.79 31.93 -17.53
N LEU A 759 -17.46 30.96 -16.92
CA LEU A 759 -17.65 29.66 -17.54
C LEU A 759 -18.50 29.73 -18.81
N GLN A 760 -19.50 30.60 -18.89
CA GLN A 760 -20.24 30.84 -20.11
C GLN A 760 -19.36 31.29 -21.28
N GLN A 761 -18.31 32.09 -21.00
CA GLN A 761 -17.36 32.56 -22.00
C GLN A 761 -16.34 31.49 -22.40
N VAL A 762 -15.86 30.69 -21.43
CA VAL A 762 -14.75 29.74 -21.64
C VAL A 762 -15.23 28.35 -22.09
N PHE A 763 -16.51 28.00 -21.85
CA PHE A 763 -17.03 26.65 -22.08
C PHE A 763 -16.84 26.19 -23.53
N MET A 764 -17.42 26.90 -24.49
CA MET A 764 -17.30 26.48 -25.89
C MET A 764 -15.88 26.60 -26.45
N PRO A 765 -15.11 27.67 -26.20
CA PRO A 765 -13.67 27.70 -26.58
C PRO A 765 -12.89 26.48 -26.07
N LEU A 766 -13.13 26.05 -24.83
CA LEU A 766 -12.48 24.87 -24.27
C LEU A 766 -12.94 23.58 -24.97
N VAL A 767 -14.24 23.42 -25.19
CA VAL A 767 -14.80 22.25 -25.91
C VAL A 767 -14.27 22.18 -27.34
N VAL A 768 -14.24 23.30 -28.06
CA VAL A 768 -13.69 23.38 -29.43
C VAL A 768 -12.22 22.99 -29.45
N ALA A 769 -11.40 23.55 -28.56
CA ALA A 769 -9.97 23.22 -28.47
C ALA A 769 -9.73 21.72 -28.19
N ILE A 770 -10.54 21.12 -27.32
CA ILE A 770 -10.49 19.68 -27.04
C ILE A 770 -10.77 18.87 -28.31
N PHE A 771 -11.86 19.21 -29.05
CA PHE A 771 -12.24 18.43 -30.23
C PHE A 771 -11.33 18.70 -31.44
N GLU A 772 -10.71 19.86 -31.57
CA GLU A 772 -9.65 20.11 -32.56
C GLU A 772 -8.45 19.17 -32.33
N ILE A 773 -8.01 18.99 -31.08
CA ILE A 773 -6.90 18.08 -30.74
C ILE A 773 -7.32 16.61 -30.93
N LEU A 774 -8.52 16.22 -30.50
CA LEU A 774 -9.01 14.85 -30.68
C LEU A 774 -9.18 14.48 -32.16
N GLY A 775 -9.52 15.46 -33.01
CA GLY A 775 -9.67 15.28 -34.47
C GLY A 775 -8.37 15.22 -35.25
N ARG A 776 -7.21 15.57 -34.66
CA ARG A 776 -5.91 15.46 -35.34
C ARG A 776 -5.62 14.00 -35.69
N PRO A 777 -5.18 13.70 -36.92
CA PRO A 777 -4.78 12.33 -37.27
C PRO A 777 -3.60 11.90 -36.36
N ALA A 778 -3.68 10.67 -35.85
CA ALA A 778 -2.57 10.02 -35.17
C ALA A 778 -1.91 9.02 -36.13
N GLU A 779 -0.61 8.87 -36.10
CA GLU A 779 0.05 7.78 -36.83
C GLU A 779 -0.37 6.43 -36.22
N GLU A 780 -0.61 5.43 -37.07
CA GLU A 780 -1.20 4.12 -36.66
C GLU A 780 -0.42 3.39 -35.55
N ASN A 781 0.85 3.76 -35.32
CA ASN A 781 1.74 3.13 -34.33
C ASN A 781 2.10 4.03 -33.15
N ASP A 782 1.55 5.24 -33.03
CA ASP A 782 1.84 6.15 -31.91
C ASP A 782 0.92 5.86 -30.71
N GLN A 783 1.33 4.88 -29.89
CA GLN A 783 0.63 4.52 -28.64
C GLN A 783 0.57 5.69 -27.64
N THR A 784 1.57 6.58 -27.66
CA THR A 784 1.62 7.72 -26.74
C THR A 784 0.54 8.73 -27.09
N ALA A 785 0.41 9.11 -28.35
CA ALA A 785 -0.63 10.00 -28.83
C ALA A 785 -2.05 9.41 -28.62
N ALA A 786 -2.21 8.09 -28.79
CA ALA A 786 -3.48 7.40 -28.52
C ALA A 786 -3.86 7.48 -27.02
N LEU A 787 -2.90 7.26 -26.13
CA LEU A 787 -3.10 7.35 -24.68
C LEU A 787 -3.42 8.79 -24.27
N GLU A 788 -2.70 9.77 -24.78
CA GLU A 788 -2.96 11.19 -24.52
C GLU A 788 -4.38 11.60 -24.94
N LYS A 789 -4.83 11.17 -26.11
CA LYS A 789 -6.20 11.40 -26.57
C LYS A 789 -7.24 10.73 -25.66
N GLN A 790 -6.98 9.52 -25.21
CA GLN A 790 -7.85 8.83 -24.27
C GLN A 790 -7.96 9.59 -22.94
N MET A 791 -6.83 10.03 -22.39
CA MET A 791 -6.78 10.83 -21.17
C MET A 791 -7.52 12.17 -21.34
N LEU A 792 -7.35 12.84 -22.49
CA LEU A 792 -8.06 14.07 -22.79
C LEU A 792 -9.57 13.87 -22.87
N ARG A 793 -10.05 12.79 -23.48
CA ARG A 793 -11.49 12.43 -23.48
C ARG A 793 -12.02 12.24 -22.05
N ARG A 794 -11.30 11.50 -21.20
CA ARG A 794 -11.68 11.33 -19.77
C ARG A 794 -11.76 12.68 -19.05
N SER A 795 -10.78 13.56 -19.27
CA SER A 795 -10.77 14.90 -18.69
C SER A 795 -11.96 15.74 -19.16
N TYR A 796 -12.29 15.67 -20.44
CA TYR A 796 -13.48 16.34 -21.02
C TYR A 796 -14.76 15.90 -20.32
N PHE A 797 -15.03 14.60 -20.22
CA PHE A 797 -16.25 14.09 -19.57
C PHE A 797 -16.30 14.42 -18.08
N THR A 798 -15.14 14.42 -17.40
CA THR A 798 -15.03 14.86 -16.00
C THR A 798 -15.37 16.35 -15.85
N PHE A 799 -14.94 17.19 -16.78
CA PHE A 799 -15.31 18.60 -16.81
C PHE A 799 -16.80 18.82 -16.96
N ILE A 800 -17.44 18.14 -17.91
CA ILE A 800 -18.90 18.19 -18.10
C ILE A 800 -19.63 17.69 -16.85
N GLN A 801 -19.16 16.59 -16.24
CA GLN A 801 -19.69 16.07 -14.97
C GLN A 801 -19.61 17.12 -13.85
N THR A 802 -18.50 17.83 -13.76
CA THR A 802 -18.31 18.86 -12.72
C THR A 802 -19.32 19.99 -12.88
N ILE A 803 -19.55 20.46 -14.09
CA ILE A 803 -20.57 21.50 -14.38
C ILE A 803 -21.97 21.02 -14.03
N ALA A 804 -22.36 19.84 -14.48
CA ALA A 804 -23.68 19.25 -14.21
C ALA A 804 -23.89 19.01 -12.71
N SER A 805 -22.86 18.54 -11.99
CA SER A 805 -22.93 18.24 -10.54
C SER A 805 -22.88 19.48 -9.65
N SER A 806 -22.25 20.56 -10.10
CA SER A 806 -22.16 21.82 -9.35
C SER A 806 -23.41 22.71 -9.44
N GLY A 807 -24.45 22.25 -10.11
CA GLY A 807 -25.71 23.02 -10.29
C GLY A 807 -25.57 24.17 -11.29
N MET A 808 -24.61 24.12 -12.20
CA MET A 808 -24.34 25.14 -13.22
C MET A 808 -24.77 24.70 -14.63
N ASN A 809 -25.82 23.91 -14.70
CA ASN A 809 -26.45 23.46 -15.93
C ASN A 809 -26.85 24.61 -16.89
N GLU A 810 -27.14 25.82 -16.36
CA GLU A 810 -27.40 27.02 -17.15
C GLU A 810 -26.18 27.45 -18.01
N VAL A 811 -24.94 27.14 -17.57
CA VAL A 811 -23.75 27.40 -18.39
C VAL A 811 -23.83 26.62 -19.70
N MET A 812 -24.26 25.38 -19.64
CA MET A 812 -24.49 24.56 -20.84
C MET A 812 -25.72 25.02 -21.60
N ALA A 813 -26.85 25.27 -20.92
CA ALA A 813 -28.11 25.64 -21.52
C ALA A 813 -28.01 26.96 -22.30
N ASN A 814 -27.17 27.90 -21.89
CA ASN A 814 -27.01 29.20 -22.53
C ASN A 814 -26.01 29.23 -23.71
N GLN A 815 -25.44 28.07 -24.12
CA GLN A 815 -24.48 28.04 -25.25
C GLN A 815 -25.16 28.06 -26.65
N GLY A 816 -26.49 28.08 -26.70
CA GLY A 816 -27.27 27.99 -27.94
C GLY A 816 -27.58 26.54 -28.32
N ALA A 817 -28.73 26.34 -29.00
CA ALA A 817 -29.28 25.02 -29.28
C ALA A 817 -28.32 24.09 -30.03
N GLU A 818 -27.67 24.61 -31.08
CA GLU A 818 -26.71 23.81 -31.89
C GLU A 818 -25.47 23.35 -31.08
N ASN A 819 -24.92 24.19 -30.22
CA ASN A 819 -23.74 23.87 -29.42
C ASN A 819 -24.10 22.87 -28.31
N ILE A 820 -25.26 23.02 -27.67
CA ILE A 820 -25.73 22.05 -26.67
C ILE A 820 -25.94 20.70 -27.31
N GLU A 821 -26.56 20.65 -28.46
CA GLU A 821 -26.82 19.41 -29.20
C GLU A 821 -25.52 18.70 -29.53
N LYS A 822 -24.51 19.42 -30.02
CA LYS A 822 -23.18 18.87 -30.27
C LYS A 822 -22.57 18.28 -28.99
N VAL A 823 -22.63 19.00 -27.87
CA VAL A 823 -22.09 18.52 -26.58
C VAL A 823 -22.84 17.26 -26.12
N LEU A 824 -24.16 17.26 -26.19
CA LEU A 824 -25.00 16.10 -25.81
C LEU A 824 -24.67 14.87 -26.66
N PHE A 825 -24.46 15.04 -27.97
CA PHE A 825 -24.07 13.93 -28.85
C PHE A 825 -22.67 13.38 -28.51
N THR A 826 -21.72 14.23 -28.11
CA THR A 826 -20.41 13.74 -27.68
C THR A 826 -20.51 12.90 -26.41
N ILE A 827 -21.44 13.21 -25.50
CA ILE A 827 -21.67 12.42 -24.27
C ILE A 827 -22.29 11.07 -24.64
N ILE A 828 -23.28 11.04 -25.54
CA ILE A 828 -23.90 9.80 -26.06
C ILE A 828 -22.84 8.93 -26.74
N GLN A 829 -22.03 9.52 -27.62
CA GLN A 829 -20.93 8.80 -28.28
C GLN A 829 -19.91 8.28 -27.28
N GLY A 830 -19.57 9.07 -26.26
CA GLY A 830 -18.70 8.64 -25.17
C GLY A 830 -19.26 7.49 -24.35
N ALA A 831 -20.59 7.46 -24.15
CA ALA A 831 -21.28 6.40 -23.43
C ALA A 831 -21.33 5.06 -24.21
N VAL A 832 -21.42 5.10 -25.54
CA VAL A 832 -21.73 3.93 -26.38
C VAL A 832 -20.51 3.44 -27.18
N ASP A 833 -19.77 4.36 -27.80
CA ASP A 833 -18.81 3.99 -28.85
C ASP A 833 -17.35 3.93 -28.38
N PHE A 834 -16.98 4.57 -27.27
CA PHE A 834 -15.60 4.53 -26.79
C PHE A 834 -15.36 3.29 -25.94
N PRO A 835 -14.33 2.49 -26.27
CA PRO A 835 -13.98 1.28 -25.50
C PRO A 835 -13.18 1.65 -24.23
N ASP A 836 -13.75 2.51 -23.40
CA ASP A 836 -13.14 3.02 -22.16
C ASP A 836 -14.20 3.04 -21.04
N PRO A 837 -14.23 2.02 -20.17
CA PRO A 837 -15.25 1.91 -19.11
C PRO A 837 -15.30 3.10 -18.15
N ILE A 838 -14.16 3.76 -17.91
CA ILE A 838 -14.09 4.93 -17.03
C ILE A 838 -14.79 6.13 -17.68
N ALA A 839 -14.53 6.37 -18.97
CA ALA A 839 -15.19 7.42 -19.74
C ALA A 839 -16.69 7.13 -19.88
N GLN A 840 -17.07 5.91 -20.24
CA GLN A 840 -18.46 5.46 -20.37
C GLN A 840 -19.23 5.69 -19.06
N LYS A 841 -18.68 5.25 -17.94
CA LYS A 841 -19.26 5.46 -16.61
C LYS A 841 -19.51 6.94 -16.32
N THR A 842 -18.52 7.79 -16.59
CA THR A 842 -18.65 9.24 -16.42
C THR A 842 -19.75 9.84 -17.29
N CYS A 843 -19.85 9.38 -18.54
CA CYS A 843 -20.94 9.81 -19.46
C CYS A 843 -22.31 9.43 -18.91
N PHE A 844 -22.52 8.20 -18.42
CA PHE A 844 -23.82 7.80 -17.82
C PHE A 844 -24.15 8.58 -16.56
N ILE A 845 -23.16 8.90 -15.71
CA ILE A 845 -23.36 9.79 -14.54
C ILE A 845 -23.83 11.17 -15.02
N VAL A 846 -23.21 11.74 -16.07
CA VAL A 846 -23.63 13.03 -16.65
C VAL A 846 -25.04 12.93 -17.19
N LEU A 847 -25.36 11.92 -18.00
CA LEU A 847 -26.71 11.72 -18.57
C LEU A 847 -27.74 11.59 -17.45
N SER A 848 -27.50 10.79 -16.44
CA SER A 848 -28.37 10.66 -15.27
C SER A 848 -28.62 12.01 -14.59
N ARG A 849 -27.58 12.82 -14.44
CA ARG A 849 -27.68 14.14 -13.82
C ARG A 849 -28.43 15.13 -14.71
N LEU A 850 -28.23 15.13 -16.02
CA LEU A 850 -28.99 15.95 -16.96
C LEU A 850 -30.46 15.56 -17.01
N VAL A 851 -30.78 14.28 -16.94
CA VAL A 851 -32.15 13.80 -16.79
C VAL A 851 -32.78 14.32 -15.50
N GLU A 852 -32.05 14.29 -14.40
CA GLU A 852 -32.52 14.84 -13.12
C GLU A 852 -32.86 16.34 -13.22
N LEU A 853 -32.04 17.11 -13.93
CA LEU A 853 -32.14 18.57 -14.01
C LEU A 853 -33.14 19.01 -15.08
N TRP A 854 -33.16 18.36 -16.25
CA TRP A 854 -33.93 18.82 -17.45
C TRP A 854 -35.07 17.88 -17.87
N GLY A 855 -35.14 16.67 -17.28
CA GLY A 855 -36.11 15.65 -17.74
C GLY A 855 -37.54 15.80 -17.21
N GLY A 856 -37.76 16.67 -16.21
CA GLY A 856 -39.09 16.91 -15.59
C GLY A 856 -39.94 18.03 -16.24
N GLU A 857 -41.14 18.27 -15.70
CA GLU A 857 -41.97 19.42 -16.06
C GLU A 857 -41.25 20.74 -15.77
N GLY A 858 -41.16 21.64 -16.75
CA GLY A 858 -40.40 22.88 -16.64
C GLY A 858 -38.90 22.75 -16.94
N GLY A 859 -38.42 21.58 -17.38
CA GLY A 859 -37.06 21.39 -17.85
C GLY A 859 -36.79 22.03 -19.23
N MET A 860 -35.65 21.67 -19.82
CA MET A 860 -35.24 22.21 -21.12
C MET A 860 -36.12 21.72 -22.24
N VAL A 861 -36.60 22.68 -23.09
CA VAL A 861 -37.44 22.36 -24.25
C VAL A 861 -36.73 21.41 -25.23
N GLY A 862 -37.36 20.32 -25.63
CA GLY A 862 -36.80 19.30 -26.54
C GLY A 862 -35.96 18.23 -25.83
N PHE A 863 -35.59 18.42 -24.57
CA PHE A 863 -34.78 17.42 -23.84
C PHE A 863 -35.54 16.09 -23.54
N PRO A 864 -36.88 16.09 -23.30
CA PRO A 864 -37.63 14.87 -23.22
C PRO A 864 -37.54 14.00 -24.49
N ASP A 865 -37.61 14.63 -25.66
CA ASP A 865 -37.42 13.91 -26.95
C ASP A 865 -36.00 13.31 -27.05
N PHE A 866 -35.01 14.05 -26.59
CA PHE A 866 -33.63 13.59 -26.56
C PHE A 866 -33.45 12.39 -25.63
N ILE A 867 -34.13 12.35 -24.47
CA ILE A 867 -34.15 11.19 -23.56
C ILE A 867 -34.58 9.94 -24.32
N TYR A 868 -35.75 10.00 -24.99
CA TYR A 868 -36.33 8.82 -25.67
C TYR A 868 -35.54 8.43 -26.93
N LYS A 869 -35.03 9.38 -27.70
CA LYS A 869 -34.34 9.12 -28.96
C LYS A 869 -32.87 8.72 -28.77
N HIS A 870 -32.21 9.15 -27.70
CA HIS A 870 -30.75 9.01 -27.57
C HIS A 870 -30.30 8.42 -26.23
N ILE A 871 -30.83 8.87 -25.08
CA ILE A 871 -30.35 8.40 -23.78
C ILE A 871 -30.84 6.98 -23.49
N VAL A 872 -32.12 6.70 -23.73
CA VAL A 872 -32.67 5.34 -23.54
C VAL A 872 -31.94 4.33 -24.44
N PRO A 873 -31.79 4.57 -25.76
CA PRO A 873 -31.00 3.69 -26.61
C PRO A 873 -29.55 3.49 -26.12
N ALA A 874 -28.90 4.55 -25.67
CA ALA A 874 -27.53 4.44 -25.16
C ALA A 874 -27.42 3.47 -23.97
N CYS A 875 -28.37 3.49 -23.03
CA CYS A 875 -28.38 2.60 -21.87
C CYS A 875 -28.51 1.11 -22.23
N PHE A 876 -29.18 0.79 -23.35
CA PHE A 876 -29.32 -0.59 -23.81
C PHE A 876 -28.27 -0.99 -24.84
N LEU A 877 -27.79 -0.07 -25.69
CA LEU A 877 -26.80 -0.36 -26.73
C LEU A 877 -25.36 -0.46 -26.20
N ALA A 878 -25.01 0.31 -25.20
CA ALA A 878 -23.65 0.27 -24.65
C ALA A 878 -23.27 -1.12 -24.12
N PRO A 879 -24.13 -1.83 -23.33
CA PRO A 879 -23.84 -3.19 -22.87
C PRO A 879 -23.80 -4.24 -24.01
N LEU A 880 -24.35 -3.93 -25.19
CA LEU A 880 -24.34 -4.83 -26.35
C LEU A 880 -23.06 -4.75 -27.20
N LYS A 881 -22.20 -3.77 -26.95
CA LYS A 881 -20.96 -3.60 -27.71
C LYS A 881 -19.97 -4.72 -27.38
N PRO A 882 -19.25 -5.28 -28.35
CA PRO A 882 -18.22 -6.31 -28.12
C PRO A 882 -17.11 -5.86 -27.15
N THR A 883 -16.92 -4.54 -27.03
CA THR A 883 -15.92 -3.94 -26.14
C THR A 883 -16.39 -3.79 -24.68
N PHE A 884 -17.67 -4.10 -24.41
CA PHE A 884 -18.26 -3.99 -23.07
C PHE A 884 -18.05 -5.32 -22.31
N ASP A 885 -16.86 -5.50 -21.75
CA ASP A 885 -16.46 -6.73 -21.06
C ASP A 885 -16.97 -6.77 -19.62
N LEU A 886 -17.96 -7.60 -19.33
CA LEU A 886 -18.54 -7.76 -18.00
C LEU A 886 -17.61 -8.47 -17.00
N THR A 887 -16.44 -8.96 -17.42
CA THR A 887 -15.41 -9.49 -16.49
C THR A 887 -14.59 -8.37 -15.86
N ASP A 888 -14.56 -7.18 -16.47
CA ASP A 888 -13.90 -6.02 -15.92
C ASP A 888 -14.77 -5.31 -14.87
N ALA A 889 -14.18 -5.07 -13.69
CA ALA A 889 -14.85 -4.41 -12.58
C ALA A 889 -15.35 -2.98 -12.91
N GLN A 890 -14.64 -2.22 -13.76
CA GLN A 890 -15.05 -0.87 -14.15
C GLN A 890 -16.27 -0.93 -15.11
N THR A 891 -16.32 -1.93 -15.98
CA THR A 891 -17.45 -2.18 -16.85
C THR A 891 -18.71 -2.57 -16.06
N ILE A 892 -18.59 -3.36 -15.00
CA ILE A 892 -19.70 -3.66 -14.08
C ILE A 892 -20.22 -2.38 -13.40
N LEU A 893 -19.32 -1.47 -13.01
CA LEU A 893 -19.72 -0.18 -12.46
C LEU A 893 -20.44 0.69 -13.52
N THR A 894 -19.97 0.66 -14.76
CA THR A 894 -20.64 1.35 -15.89
C THR A 894 -22.06 0.81 -16.12
N LEU A 895 -22.25 -0.50 -16.10
CA LEU A 895 -23.58 -1.11 -16.18
C LEU A 895 -24.49 -0.66 -15.03
N SER A 896 -23.94 -0.49 -13.83
CA SER A 896 -24.67 0.06 -12.68
C SER A 896 -25.11 1.50 -12.89
N GLU A 897 -24.34 2.31 -13.62
CA GLU A 897 -24.73 3.68 -13.97
C GLU A 897 -25.76 3.73 -15.10
N CYS A 898 -25.73 2.79 -16.06
CA CYS A 898 -26.83 2.60 -17.04
C CYS A 898 -28.16 2.35 -16.32
N ALA A 899 -28.16 1.42 -15.35
CA ALA A 899 -29.34 1.14 -14.54
C ALA A 899 -29.82 2.37 -13.74
N LEU A 900 -28.91 3.14 -13.15
CA LEU A 900 -29.25 4.39 -12.46
C LEU A 900 -29.86 5.43 -13.40
N THR A 901 -29.35 5.55 -14.62
CA THR A 901 -29.86 6.48 -15.63
C THR A 901 -31.28 6.11 -16.02
N LEU A 902 -31.57 4.84 -16.29
CA LEU A 902 -32.94 4.35 -16.57
C LEU A 902 -33.88 4.62 -15.38
N LYS A 903 -33.41 4.37 -14.16
CA LYS A 903 -34.17 4.66 -12.94
C LYS A 903 -34.46 6.16 -12.78
N MET A 904 -33.51 7.00 -13.09
CA MET A 904 -33.68 8.46 -13.05
C MET A 904 -34.69 8.93 -14.10
N ILE A 905 -34.68 8.35 -15.32
CA ILE A 905 -35.68 8.62 -16.35
C ILE A 905 -37.06 8.25 -15.83
N TYR A 906 -37.23 7.07 -15.23
CA TYR A 906 -38.50 6.67 -14.64
C TYR A 906 -38.96 7.65 -13.54
N ASN A 907 -38.05 8.06 -12.65
CA ASN A 907 -38.39 8.99 -11.59
C ASN A 907 -38.84 10.36 -12.11
N LYS A 908 -38.41 10.77 -13.31
CA LYS A 908 -38.78 12.09 -13.91
C LYS A 908 -39.95 12.00 -14.89
N ARG A 909 -40.12 10.89 -15.63
CA ARG A 909 -41.16 10.71 -16.66
C ARG A 909 -42.28 9.78 -16.21
N GLY A 910 -42.09 8.99 -15.13
CA GLY A 910 -43.13 8.16 -14.55
C GLY A 910 -43.75 7.11 -15.53
N PRO A 911 -45.11 7.00 -15.53
CA PRO A 911 -45.82 5.99 -16.35
C PRO A 911 -45.57 6.12 -17.85
N GLU A 912 -45.36 7.32 -18.37
CA GLU A 912 -45.06 7.58 -19.77
C GLU A 912 -43.83 6.80 -20.24
N PHE A 913 -42.76 6.75 -19.40
CA PHE A 913 -41.56 6.00 -19.72
C PHE A 913 -41.80 4.48 -19.73
N ILE A 914 -42.63 3.97 -18.82
CA ILE A 914 -43.03 2.56 -18.81
C ILE A 914 -43.81 2.21 -20.09
N GLN A 915 -44.72 3.05 -20.48
CA GLN A 915 -45.52 2.86 -21.72
C GLN A 915 -44.60 2.84 -22.95
N PHE A 916 -43.66 3.77 -23.05
CA PHE A 916 -42.66 3.82 -24.12
C PHE A 916 -41.83 2.53 -24.19
N LEU A 917 -41.33 2.03 -23.04
CA LEU A 917 -40.56 0.80 -23.00
C LEU A 917 -41.39 -0.40 -23.45
N GLN A 918 -42.67 -0.50 -23.02
CA GLN A 918 -43.54 -1.65 -23.29
C GLN A 918 -44.10 -1.67 -24.71
N GLN A 919 -44.45 -0.51 -25.24
CA GLN A 919 -45.20 -0.42 -26.53
C GLN A 919 -44.31 -0.12 -27.74
N ASP A 920 -43.21 0.64 -27.52
CA ASP A 920 -42.42 1.15 -28.62
C ASP A 920 -40.99 0.57 -28.61
N TYR A 921 -40.25 0.76 -27.54
CA TYR A 921 -38.80 0.56 -27.57
C TYR A 921 -38.35 -0.91 -27.47
N LEU A 922 -38.75 -1.65 -26.42
CA LEU A 922 -38.35 -3.04 -26.23
C LEU A 922 -38.93 -3.98 -27.31
N PRO A 923 -40.17 -3.80 -27.77
CA PRO A 923 -40.67 -4.53 -28.95
C PRO A 923 -39.86 -4.27 -30.22
N SER A 924 -39.36 -3.04 -30.43
CA SER A 924 -38.50 -2.73 -31.59
C SER A 924 -37.14 -3.46 -31.55
N LEU A 925 -36.69 -3.84 -30.36
CA LEU A 925 -35.49 -4.65 -30.14
C LEU A 925 -35.78 -6.16 -30.14
N GLN A 926 -37.03 -6.57 -30.38
CA GLN A 926 -37.50 -7.97 -30.38
C GLN A 926 -37.30 -8.66 -28.99
N VAL A 927 -37.36 -7.90 -27.91
CA VAL A 927 -37.30 -8.44 -26.54
C VAL A 927 -38.61 -9.17 -26.23
N ALA A 928 -38.53 -10.35 -25.62
CA ALA A 928 -39.70 -11.15 -25.24
C ALA A 928 -40.66 -10.38 -24.32
N PRO A 929 -41.99 -10.50 -24.50
CA PRO A 929 -42.97 -9.76 -23.72
C PRO A 929 -42.86 -10.01 -22.21
N GLU A 930 -42.47 -11.22 -21.80
CA GLU A 930 -42.29 -11.61 -20.40
C GLU A 930 -41.12 -10.83 -19.76
N ILE A 931 -39.99 -10.76 -20.45
CA ILE A 931 -38.80 -10.00 -20.02
C ILE A 931 -39.13 -8.50 -19.97
N THR A 932 -39.84 -7.99 -20.97
CA THR A 932 -40.31 -6.59 -21.00
C THR A 932 -41.15 -6.26 -19.77
N GLN A 933 -42.06 -7.15 -19.41
CA GLN A 933 -42.95 -6.95 -18.26
C GLN A 933 -42.19 -7.00 -16.95
N GLU A 934 -41.28 -7.96 -16.80
CA GLU A 934 -40.45 -8.12 -15.61
C GLU A 934 -39.54 -6.90 -15.39
N LEU A 935 -38.81 -6.48 -16.45
CA LEU A 935 -37.95 -5.30 -16.40
C LEU A 935 -38.72 -4.05 -15.96
N CYS A 936 -39.90 -3.83 -16.52
CA CYS A 936 -40.74 -2.71 -16.16
C CYS A 936 -41.27 -2.79 -14.73
N GLN A 937 -41.57 -3.99 -14.22
CA GLN A 937 -41.97 -4.19 -12.82
C GLN A 937 -40.82 -3.91 -11.84
N VAL A 938 -39.65 -4.40 -12.13
CA VAL A 938 -38.47 -4.18 -11.28
C VAL A 938 -38.02 -2.70 -11.34
N LEU A 939 -38.11 -2.06 -12.49
CA LEU A 939 -37.79 -0.63 -12.65
C LEU A 939 -38.71 0.26 -11.79
N GLN A 940 -39.99 -0.14 -11.57
CA GLN A 940 -40.95 0.60 -10.75
C GLN A 940 -40.71 0.49 -9.24
N GLN A 941 -39.98 -0.55 -8.78
CA GLN A 941 -39.69 -0.74 -7.36
C GLN A 941 -38.91 0.43 -6.75
N PRO A 942 -39.21 0.86 -5.51
CA PRO A 942 -38.57 2.03 -4.92
C PRO A 942 -37.07 1.82 -4.64
N ASP A 943 -36.63 0.58 -4.34
CA ASP A 943 -35.24 0.28 -4.07
C ASP A 943 -34.42 0.16 -5.36
N VAL A 944 -33.53 1.12 -5.55
CA VAL A 944 -32.60 1.16 -6.69
C VAL A 944 -31.64 -0.05 -6.71
N LYS A 945 -31.32 -0.64 -5.54
CA LYS A 945 -30.41 -1.80 -5.47
C LYS A 945 -31.02 -3.01 -6.16
N VAL A 946 -32.32 -3.23 -6.02
CA VAL A 946 -33.04 -4.32 -6.68
C VAL A 946 -32.95 -4.22 -8.19
N PHE A 947 -33.17 -3.02 -8.75
CA PHE A 947 -33.07 -2.80 -10.20
C PHE A 947 -31.62 -2.94 -10.71
N LYS A 948 -30.64 -2.42 -9.96
CA LYS A 948 -29.21 -2.62 -10.30
C LYS A 948 -28.82 -4.10 -10.34
N ASN A 949 -29.24 -4.87 -9.35
CA ASN A 949 -28.97 -6.31 -9.31
C ASN A 949 -29.69 -7.04 -10.43
N TYR A 950 -30.93 -6.68 -10.70
CA TYR A 950 -31.66 -7.25 -11.84
C TYR A 950 -30.92 -7.02 -13.17
N ILE A 951 -30.51 -5.79 -13.46
CA ILE A 951 -29.76 -5.48 -14.69
C ILE A 951 -28.41 -6.24 -14.74
N LYS A 952 -27.71 -6.40 -13.62
CA LYS A 952 -26.45 -7.17 -13.58
C LYS A 952 -26.68 -8.66 -13.91
N VAL A 953 -27.76 -9.24 -13.40
CA VAL A 953 -28.10 -10.65 -13.65
C VAL A 953 -28.68 -10.84 -15.05
N SER A 954 -29.51 -9.91 -15.51
CA SER A 954 -30.23 -9.98 -16.79
C SER A 954 -29.43 -9.43 -17.96
N ALA A 955 -28.29 -8.79 -17.76
CA ALA A 955 -27.44 -8.32 -18.87
C ALA A 955 -26.94 -9.48 -19.76
N ASN A 956 -26.87 -10.70 -19.23
CA ASN A 956 -26.54 -11.90 -20.01
C ASN A 956 -27.71 -12.41 -20.91
N PRO A 957 -29.00 -12.43 -20.48
CA PRO A 957 -30.09 -12.85 -21.31
C PRO A 957 -30.62 -11.80 -22.32
N LEU A 958 -30.40 -10.49 -22.05
CA LEU A 958 -30.74 -9.40 -22.97
C LEU A 958 -29.74 -9.27 -24.15
N LEU A 959 -28.59 -9.96 -24.07
CA LEU A 959 -27.58 -10.06 -25.12
C LEU A 959 -27.81 -11.21 -26.10
N ILE A 960 -28.80 -12.07 -25.88
CA ILE A 960 -29.24 -13.14 -26.77
C ILE A 960 -30.50 -12.67 -27.48
#